data_a18a7dae3b2465b1c2cc141fcfb73ee4
#
_entry.id   a18a7dae3b2465b1c2cc141fcfb73ee4
#
_cell.length_a   1.000
_cell.length_b   1.000
_cell.length_c   1.000
_cell.angle_alpha   90.00
_cell.angle_beta   90.00
_cell.angle_gamma   90.00
#
_symmetry.space_group_name_H-M   'P 1'
#
loop_
_entity.id
_entity.type
_entity.pdbx_description
1 polymer ?
#
loop_
_entity_poly.entity_id
_entity_poly.type
_entity_poly.pdbx_seq_one_letter_code
_entity_poly.pdbx_strand_id
1 'polypeptide(L)'
;MEVDVERVRPRLRGDVYVMRVQEGAYIRSNLGGAMLKGASTYEWIQRIAPMLDGTRTLGELCAAVPESSRAALAKLILLLQGKGYVKNVLDDRPHTLTADLATTYAANIAFIEYFTDSPELRFELYRGSTVVLAGSGPLLQALANSQLRAGVRTPVLAPFAESPFDRDRVAEHLAVAQAQDPEQRIAYRDVEDRHLDRVAADATMVLHVADRPMIERARLLPAAAGAAGAASAQVVVVGDQAWIGPVIGKDGDATAWESAWRRLCALAPDYVGADLRDHPEVAPSEFLRGPTVALVANHLCFAAFRHLTGIDEGTGADHLVRFDLETLETANHAFLPHPLALPAVPDDPARLAALAAAVPVDDEELARRAVDCVDPRTGVFAEITERDYEQLPLFVSEVMVSDPVGLAGGPFPVHGWGESVVESRQRAVRNALERYAAVMVDPRKGDRLHGLDVLTGEPVAVDAAAVFPARTAASGSDWPEAMRAAVAAAAGEMVVAALSTATEPFRRLAMDGAELTPRGARYLKLLEIVEQPFEVHDLSGPLGLPTFAFTTPKGTVAYVSDLDAGVALEKGLERTLLAYQSRAANQPAYAPPSVPGLPANLRGEITETDGTGALPDSVSLEEAVAALTREGGRVVAVPLDHDPFLARTCPFVVRAVVVHG
;
A
#
# COMPACT_ATOMS: atom_id res chain seq x y z
N MET A 1 -2.36 12.02 43.95
CA MET A 1 -3.02 13.12 43.22
C MET A 1 -4.50 13.04 43.59
N GLU A 2 -4.96 13.99 44.37
CA GLU A 2 -6.37 14.09 44.75
C GLU A 2 -7.16 14.45 43.51
N VAL A 3 -8.05 13.58 43.07
CA VAL A 3 -8.90 13.86 41.89
C VAL A 3 -9.94 14.88 42.31
N ASP A 4 -10.01 16.00 41.60
CA ASP A 4 -11.02 17.02 41.82
C ASP A 4 -12.40 16.45 41.39
N VAL A 5 -13.18 16.02 42.36
CA VAL A 5 -14.49 15.38 42.14
C VAL A 5 -15.52 16.32 41.49
N GLU A 6 -15.32 17.63 41.55
CA GLU A 6 -16.16 18.61 40.85
C GLU A 6 -15.85 18.67 39.33
N ARG A 7 -14.70 18.16 38.92
CA ARG A 7 -14.30 18.08 37.52
C ARG A 7 -14.66 16.76 36.85
N VAL A 8 -15.51 15.94 37.45
CA VAL A 8 -15.99 14.68 36.88
C VAL A 8 -17.51 14.69 36.86
N ARG A 9 -18.09 14.57 35.68
CA ARG A 9 -19.52 14.37 35.44
C ARG A 9 -19.72 13.00 34.82
N PRO A 10 -20.03 11.97 35.65
CA PRO A 10 -19.98 10.58 35.20
C PRO A 10 -21.23 10.19 34.43
N ARG A 11 -21.05 9.58 33.25
CA ARG A 11 -22.08 8.91 32.46
C ARG A 11 -21.68 7.44 32.25
N LEU A 12 -22.57 6.51 32.65
CA LEU A 12 -22.39 5.09 32.39
C LEU A 12 -22.57 4.83 30.88
N ARG A 13 -21.66 4.12 30.27
CA ARG A 13 -21.78 3.78 28.82
C ARG A 13 -22.96 2.85 28.59
N GLY A 14 -23.67 3.05 27.48
CA GLY A 14 -24.85 2.27 27.10
C GLY A 14 -24.56 0.81 26.77
N ASP A 15 -23.29 0.44 26.49
CA ASP A 15 -22.84 -0.93 26.18
C ASP A 15 -22.38 -1.70 27.42
N VAL A 16 -22.58 -1.17 28.64
CA VAL A 16 -22.14 -1.81 29.89
C VAL A 16 -23.20 -2.74 30.43
N TYR A 17 -22.81 -3.98 30.64
CA TYR A 17 -23.59 -5.02 31.33
C TYR A 17 -22.95 -5.37 32.66
N VAL A 18 -23.77 -5.48 33.69
CA VAL A 18 -23.33 -5.84 35.03
C VAL A 18 -24.01 -7.12 35.48
N MET A 19 -23.22 -8.12 35.81
CA MET A 19 -23.69 -9.43 36.25
C MET A 19 -23.24 -9.71 37.67
N ARG A 20 -24.15 -10.31 38.47
CA ARG A 20 -23.81 -10.78 39.82
C ARG A 20 -22.98 -12.05 39.72
N VAL A 21 -21.90 -12.15 40.48
CA VAL A 21 -21.06 -13.33 40.62
C VAL A 21 -20.78 -13.59 42.09
N GLN A 22 -20.31 -14.79 42.43
CA GLN A 22 -20.08 -15.22 43.81
C GLN A 22 -19.20 -14.27 44.62
N GLU A 23 -18.14 -13.70 43.97
CA GLU A 23 -17.17 -12.81 44.62
C GLU A 23 -17.46 -11.32 44.44
N GLY A 24 -18.59 -10.91 43.83
CA GLY A 24 -18.89 -9.52 43.57
C GLY A 24 -19.70 -9.24 42.30
N ALA A 25 -19.19 -8.40 41.42
CA ALA A 25 -19.81 -8.04 40.14
C ALA A 25 -18.84 -8.28 38.97
N TYR A 26 -19.30 -8.92 37.90
CA TYR A 26 -18.62 -8.92 36.62
C TYR A 26 -19.23 -7.86 35.72
N ILE A 27 -18.37 -6.95 35.25
CA ILE A 27 -18.77 -5.87 34.33
C ILE A 27 -18.16 -6.17 32.97
N ARG A 28 -18.99 -6.05 31.93
CA ARG A 28 -18.58 -6.24 30.53
C ARG A 28 -19.06 -5.08 29.69
N SER A 29 -18.21 -4.65 28.77
CA SER A 29 -18.53 -3.75 27.64
C SER A 29 -17.86 -4.26 26.37
N ASN A 30 -18.03 -3.56 25.25
CA ASN A 30 -17.30 -3.86 24.02
C ASN A 30 -15.79 -3.65 24.15
N LEU A 31 -15.32 -2.91 25.15
CA LEU A 31 -13.89 -2.71 25.45
C LEU A 31 -13.28 -3.86 26.28
N GLY A 32 -14.09 -4.81 26.73
CA GLY A 32 -13.63 -5.93 27.54
C GLY A 32 -14.44 -6.11 28.82
N GLY A 33 -13.99 -7.06 29.67
CA GLY A 33 -14.64 -7.37 30.93
C GLY A 33 -13.70 -7.25 32.13
N ALA A 34 -14.26 -6.93 33.29
CA ALA A 34 -13.51 -6.91 34.55
C ALA A 34 -14.34 -7.46 35.70
N MET A 35 -13.67 -8.16 36.62
CA MET A 35 -14.21 -8.62 37.88
C MET A 35 -13.97 -7.56 38.96
N LEU A 36 -15.03 -7.12 39.59
CA LEU A 36 -14.96 -6.25 40.79
C LEU A 36 -15.33 -7.08 42.02
N LYS A 37 -14.36 -7.32 42.88
CA LYS A 37 -14.53 -8.12 44.10
C LYS A 37 -15.23 -7.30 45.20
N GLY A 38 -16.06 -7.96 45.96
CA GLY A 38 -16.78 -7.37 47.11
C GLY A 38 -18.24 -7.82 47.16
N ALA A 39 -18.69 -8.36 48.29
CA ALA A 39 -20.00 -8.98 48.44
C ALA A 39 -21.17 -8.05 48.11
N SER A 40 -21.03 -6.72 48.30
CA SER A 40 -22.06 -5.71 48.02
C SER A 40 -21.79 -4.91 46.72
N THR A 41 -20.76 -5.24 45.95
CA THR A 41 -20.36 -4.45 44.75
C THR A 41 -21.45 -4.44 43.71
N TYR A 42 -22.10 -5.58 43.46
CA TYR A 42 -23.21 -5.67 42.51
C TYR A 42 -24.36 -4.75 42.87
N GLU A 43 -24.82 -4.81 44.17
CA GLU A 43 -25.91 -3.98 44.67
C GLU A 43 -25.58 -2.49 44.62
N TRP A 44 -24.35 -2.10 44.93
CA TRP A 44 -23.87 -0.74 44.80
C TRP A 44 -23.96 -0.26 43.36
N ILE A 45 -23.42 -1.03 42.41
CA ILE A 45 -23.45 -0.66 41.00
C ILE A 45 -24.87 -0.54 40.47
N GLN A 46 -25.73 -1.50 40.77
CA GLN A 46 -27.16 -1.44 40.41
C GLN A 46 -27.88 -0.21 40.94
N ARG A 47 -27.52 0.25 42.14
CA ARG A 47 -28.12 1.43 42.78
C ARG A 47 -27.60 2.73 42.17
N ILE A 48 -26.31 2.80 41.81
CA ILE A 48 -25.71 4.02 41.28
C ILE A 48 -25.87 4.15 39.76
N ALA A 49 -25.97 3.05 39.04
CA ALA A 49 -26.04 3.06 37.55
C ALA A 49 -27.10 4.02 36.98
N PRO A 50 -28.35 4.09 37.54
CA PRO A 50 -29.33 5.06 37.05
C PRO A 50 -28.99 6.53 37.36
N MET A 51 -28.04 6.78 38.27
CA MET A 51 -27.59 8.13 38.65
C MET A 51 -26.39 8.59 37.83
N LEU A 52 -25.75 7.66 37.09
CA LEU A 52 -24.63 7.94 36.22
C LEU A 52 -25.12 8.29 34.80
N ASP A 53 -25.97 9.33 34.75
CA ASP A 53 -26.61 9.83 33.52
C ASP A 53 -25.89 11.03 32.89
N GLY A 54 -24.81 11.52 33.54
CA GLY A 54 -24.06 12.70 33.10
C GLY A 54 -24.71 14.03 33.49
N THR A 55 -25.80 14.05 34.30
CA THR A 55 -26.45 15.29 34.70
C THR A 55 -25.81 15.93 35.92
N ARG A 56 -25.19 15.15 36.80
CA ARG A 56 -24.60 15.59 38.08
C ARG A 56 -23.10 15.35 38.10
N THR A 57 -22.39 16.24 38.81
CA THR A 57 -20.96 16.03 39.09
C THR A 57 -20.78 14.90 40.12
N LEU A 58 -19.58 14.32 40.13
CA LEU A 58 -19.21 13.31 41.12
C LEU A 58 -19.30 13.88 42.54
N GLY A 59 -19.00 15.17 42.73
CA GLY A 59 -19.18 15.89 44.00
C GLY A 59 -20.63 15.92 44.44
N GLU A 60 -21.57 16.28 43.57
CA GLU A 60 -23.01 16.28 43.83
C GLU A 60 -23.55 14.87 44.15
N LEU A 61 -23.08 13.85 43.41
CA LEU A 61 -23.42 12.45 43.69
C LEU A 61 -22.93 12.01 45.08
N CYS A 62 -21.70 12.38 45.43
CA CYS A 62 -21.13 12.10 46.76
C CYS A 62 -21.86 12.84 47.88
N ALA A 63 -22.34 14.06 47.66
CA ALA A 63 -23.13 14.83 48.64
C ALA A 63 -24.49 14.17 48.93
N ALA A 64 -25.06 13.44 47.98
CA ALA A 64 -26.36 12.76 48.11
C ALA A 64 -26.32 11.46 48.94
N VAL A 65 -25.13 10.97 49.34
CA VAL A 65 -24.96 9.75 50.13
C VAL A 65 -24.38 10.06 51.52
N PRO A 66 -24.58 9.17 52.54
CA PRO A 66 -23.99 9.33 53.87
C PRO A 66 -22.49 9.54 53.81
N GLU A 67 -21.93 10.36 54.70
CA GLU A 67 -20.52 10.75 54.74
C GLU A 67 -19.57 9.53 54.76
N SER A 68 -19.94 8.47 55.49
CA SER A 68 -19.19 7.21 55.58
C SER A 68 -19.06 6.46 54.24
N SER A 69 -19.93 6.76 53.25
CA SER A 69 -19.99 6.09 51.95
C SER A 69 -19.39 6.92 50.80
N ARG A 70 -19.15 8.24 51.02
CA ARG A 70 -18.70 9.18 49.98
C ARG A 70 -17.39 8.75 49.33
N ALA A 71 -16.38 8.42 50.12
CA ALA A 71 -15.07 8.00 49.64
C ALA A 71 -15.14 6.69 48.85
N ALA A 72 -15.97 5.74 49.30
CA ALA A 72 -16.14 4.47 48.59
C ALA A 72 -16.87 4.65 47.26
N LEU A 73 -17.89 5.52 47.20
CA LEU A 73 -18.60 5.87 45.97
C LEU A 73 -17.67 6.53 44.95
N ALA A 74 -16.94 7.57 45.40
CA ALA A 74 -15.99 8.26 44.53
C ALA A 74 -14.95 7.30 43.95
N LYS A 75 -14.36 6.46 44.81
CA LYS A 75 -13.38 5.44 44.39
C LYS A 75 -13.95 4.45 43.38
N LEU A 76 -15.18 4.00 43.59
CA LEU A 76 -15.85 3.08 42.64
C LEU A 76 -16.09 3.73 41.29
N ILE A 77 -16.62 4.95 41.24
CA ILE A 77 -16.90 5.66 39.99
C ILE A 77 -15.61 5.97 39.24
N LEU A 78 -14.56 6.43 39.92
CA LEU A 78 -13.25 6.66 39.31
C LEU A 78 -12.58 5.37 38.83
N LEU A 79 -12.78 4.25 39.52
CA LEU A 79 -12.34 2.95 39.06
C LEU A 79 -13.06 2.53 37.77
N LEU A 80 -14.38 2.73 37.73
CA LEU A 80 -15.18 2.43 36.52
C LEU A 80 -14.77 3.34 35.34
N GLN A 81 -14.47 4.61 35.61
CA GLN A 81 -13.97 5.56 34.63
C GLN A 81 -12.57 5.13 34.11
N GLY A 82 -11.65 4.80 34.99
CA GLY A 82 -10.30 4.35 34.64
C GLY A 82 -10.30 3.04 33.84
N LYS A 83 -11.37 2.23 33.96
CA LYS A 83 -11.58 1.02 33.15
C LYS A 83 -12.41 1.26 31.89
N GLY A 84 -12.83 2.49 31.62
CA GLY A 84 -13.58 2.84 30.43
C GLY A 84 -15.08 2.48 30.47
N TYR A 85 -15.64 2.08 31.63
CA TYR A 85 -17.08 1.80 31.77
C TYR A 85 -17.92 3.02 32.00
N VAL A 86 -17.31 4.09 32.54
CA VAL A 86 -17.93 5.39 32.79
C VAL A 86 -17.12 6.45 32.06
N LYS A 87 -17.82 7.35 31.34
CA LYS A 87 -17.22 8.52 30.70
C LYS A 87 -17.36 9.75 31.60
N ASN A 88 -16.39 10.65 31.50
CA ASN A 88 -16.55 12.00 32.02
C ASN A 88 -17.13 12.88 30.90
N VAL A 89 -18.34 13.41 31.09
CA VAL A 89 -19.03 14.24 30.09
C VAL A 89 -19.06 15.72 30.53
N LEU A 90 -18.15 16.11 31.41
CA LEU A 90 -18.07 17.50 31.89
C LEU A 90 -17.76 18.48 30.77
N ASP A 91 -16.89 18.04 29.84
CA ASP A 91 -16.43 18.87 28.74
C ASP A 91 -17.25 18.68 27.44
N ASP A 92 -18.36 17.90 27.52
CA ASP A 92 -19.29 17.79 26.41
C ASP A 92 -19.89 19.16 26.09
N ARG A 93 -19.85 19.51 24.81
CA ARG A 93 -20.30 20.80 24.31
C ARG A 93 -21.84 20.83 24.22
N PRO A 94 -22.48 21.99 24.47
CA PRO A 94 -23.92 22.09 24.40
C PRO A 94 -24.45 21.90 22.97
N HIS A 95 -25.69 21.39 22.87
CA HIS A 95 -26.44 21.17 21.64
C HIS A 95 -27.85 21.78 21.75
N THR A 96 -28.56 21.83 20.60
CA THR A 96 -29.94 22.35 20.52
C THR A 96 -30.95 21.29 20.07
N LEU A 97 -30.55 20.02 19.98
CA LEU A 97 -31.47 18.92 19.67
C LEU A 97 -32.62 18.86 20.64
N THR A 98 -33.83 18.72 20.11
CA THR A 98 -35.02 18.47 20.94
C THR A 98 -34.99 17.07 21.54
N ALA A 99 -35.68 16.82 22.63
CA ALA A 99 -35.77 15.51 23.27
C ALA A 99 -36.34 14.45 22.31
N ASP A 100 -37.30 14.82 21.46
CA ASP A 100 -37.88 13.93 20.46
C ASP A 100 -36.84 13.51 19.38
N LEU A 101 -36.06 14.46 18.88
CA LEU A 101 -34.98 14.15 17.92
C LEU A 101 -33.89 13.29 18.56
N ALA A 102 -33.48 13.60 19.80
CA ALA A 102 -32.50 12.79 20.52
C ALA A 102 -33.00 11.36 20.76
N THR A 103 -34.31 11.17 20.96
CA THR A 103 -34.92 9.85 21.10
C THR A 103 -35.01 9.13 19.77
N THR A 104 -35.42 9.83 18.70
CA THR A 104 -35.53 9.26 17.34
C THR A 104 -34.18 8.73 16.84
N TYR A 105 -33.09 9.46 17.11
CA TYR A 105 -31.74 9.12 16.66
C TYR A 105 -30.82 8.59 17.77
N ALA A 106 -31.42 8.06 18.86
CA ALA A 106 -30.66 7.59 20.02
C ALA A 106 -29.55 6.57 19.66
N ALA A 107 -29.81 5.69 18.69
CA ALA A 107 -28.82 4.71 18.24
C ALA A 107 -27.61 5.37 17.55
N ASN A 108 -27.83 6.41 16.73
CA ASN A 108 -26.78 7.17 16.06
C ASN A 108 -25.94 7.96 17.07
N ILE A 109 -26.60 8.61 18.04
CA ILE A 109 -25.95 9.35 19.11
C ILE A 109 -25.11 8.40 19.98
N ALA A 110 -25.66 7.26 20.38
CA ALA A 110 -24.94 6.25 21.16
C ALA A 110 -23.74 5.67 20.40
N PHE A 111 -23.84 5.54 19.08
CA PHE A 111 -22.72 5.13 18.26
C PHE A 111 -21.60 6.19 18.28
N ILE A 112 -21.93 7.47 18.16
CA ILE A 112 -20.94 8.56 18.26
C ILE A 112 -20.32 8.55 19.67
N GLU A 113 -21.13 8.44 20.72
CA GLU A 113 -20.67 8.39 22.12
C GLU A 113 -19.66 7.26 22.36
N TYR A 114 -19.80 6.15 21.65
CA TYR A 114 -18.87 5.03 21.79
C TYR A 114 -17.43 5.43 21.43
N PHE A 115 -17.22 6.27 20.40
CA PHE A 115 -15.91 6.62 19.87
C PHE A 115 -15.37 7.97 20.37
N THR A 116 -16.25 8.97 20.61
CA THR A 116 -15.82 10.35 20.84
C THR A 116 -16.68 11.05 21.91
N ASP A 117 -16.40 12.33 22.17
CA ASP A 117 -17.13 13.23 23.07
C ASP A 117 -18.29 13.95 22.35
N SER A 118 -19.09 14.69 23.12
CA SER A 118 -20.15 15.60 22.65
C SER A 118 -21.08 14.97 21.59
N PRO A 119 -21.59 13.74 21.81
CA PRO A 119 -22.26 12.97 20.77
C PRO A 119 -23.51 13.65 20.23
N GLU A 120 -24.26 14.34 21.06
CA GLU A 120 -25.48 15.06 20.66
C GLU A 120 -25.13 16.24 19.73
N LEU A 121 -24.10 17.03 20.06
CA LEU A 121 -23.66 18.14 19.20
C LEU A 121 -23.10 17.63 17.88
N ARG A 122 -22.30 16.57 17.91
CA ARG A 122 -21.73 16.00 16.67
C ARG A 122 -22.81 15.46 15.75
N PHE A 123 -23.85 14.85 16.31
CA PHE A 123 -25.02 14.43 15.54
C PHE A 123 -25.80 15.65 15.01
N GLU A 124 -25.97 16.71 15.80
CA GLU A 124 -26.61 17.94 15.35
C GLU A 124 -25.89 18.59 14.16
N LEU A 125 -24.55 18.65 14.21
CA LEU A 125 -23.73 19.17 13.13
C LEU A 125 -23.84 18.28 11.87
N TYR A 126 -23.80 16.95 12.03
CA TYR A 126 -24.05 16.01 10.95
C TYR A 126 -25.43 16.21 10.32
N ARG A 127 -26.47 16.29 11.16
CA ARG A 127 -27.86 16.51 10.71
C ARG A 127 -28.01 17.80 9.90
N GLY A 128 -27.30 18.86 10.30
CA GLY A 128 -27.34 20.19 9.66
C GLY A 128 -26.40 20.34 8.46
N SER A 129 -25.56 19.33 8.17
CA SER A 129 -24.60 19.45 7.08
C SER A 129 -25.27 19.40 5.71
N THR A 130 -24.70 20.13 4.74
CA THR A 130 -25.13 20.11 3.32
C THR A 130 -24.45 18.94 2.62
N VAL A 131 -25.13 17.79 2.59
CA VAL A 131 -24.65 16.59 1.90
C VAL A 131 -25.23 16.56 0.50
N VAL A 132 -24.38 16.68 -0.51
CA VAL A 132 -24.77 16.58 -1.93
C VAL A 132 -24.58 15.15 -2.40
N LEU A 133 -25.64 14.53 -2.92
CA LEU A 133 -25.68 13.18 -3.46
C LEU A 133 -25.69 13.26 -4.98
N ALA A 134 -24.56 12.97 -5.60
CA ALA A 134 -24.39 13.02 -7.04
C ALA A 134 -24.35 11.61 -7.63
N GLY A 135 -25.02 11.38 -8.76
CA GLY A 135 -25.02 10.07 -9.41
C GLY A 135 -26.31 9.77 -10.16
N SER A 136 -26.56 8.51 -10.43
CA SER A 136 -27.70 8.10 -11.24
C SER A 136 -28.36 6.81 -10.71
N GLY A 137 -29.55 6.53 -11.22
CA GLY A 137 -30.24 5.25 -11.06
C GLY A 137 -30.59 4.83 -9.63
N PRO A 138 -30.74 3.50 -9.42
CA PRO A 138 -31.14 2.93 -8.13
C PRO A 138 -30.16 3.19 -6.98
N LEU A 139 -28.84 3.31 -7.27
CA LEU A 139 -27.84 3.64 -6.26
C LEU A 139 -28.07 5.02 -5.64
N LEU A 140 -28.35 6.03 -6.45
CA LEU A 140 -28.64 7.39 -5.97
C LEU A 140 -29.92 7.38 -5.11
N GLN A 141 -30.96 6.65 -5.51
CA GLN A 141 -32.21 6.52 -4.76
C GLN A 141 -31.96 5.86 -3.39
N ALA A 142 -31.18 4.78 -3.37
CA ALA A 142 -30.84 4.08 -2.14
C ALA A 142 -29.97 4.95 -1.21
N LEU A 143 -29.04 5.72 -1.77
CA LEU A 143 -28.20 6.64 -1.00
C LEU A 143 -29.04 7.77 -0.38
N ALA A 144 -30.00 8.31 -1.12
CA ALA A 144 -30.95 9.31 -0.59
C ALA A 144 -31.75 8.74 0.61
N ASN A 145 -32.28 7.53 0.49
CA ASN A 145 -32.96 6.85 1.58
C ASN A 145 -32.04 6.60 2.79
N SER A 146 -30.81 6.18 2.55
CA SER A 146 -29.82 5.93 3.60
C SER A 146 -29.47 7.22 4.36
N GLN A 147 -29.29 8.36 3.66
CA GLN A 147 -29.01 9.65 4.28
C GLN A 147 -30.19 10.19 5.10
N LEU A 148 -31.43 10.01 4.61
CA LEU A 148 -32.62 10.36 5.40
C LEU A 148 -32.70 9.53 6.69
N ARG A 149 -32.52 8.21 6.60
CA ARG A 149 -32.55 7.31 7.77
C ARG A 149 -31.41 7.56 8.74
N ALA A 150 -30.25 8.01 8.26
CA ALA A 150 -29.12 8.39 9.10
C ALA A 150 -29.31 9.74 9.79
N GLY A 151 -30.31 10.54 9.38
CA GLY A 151 -30.73 11.77 10.07
C GLY A 151 -30.29 13.08 9.41
N VAL A 152 -29.76 13.06 8.18
CA VAL A 152 -29.50 14.30 7.44
C VAL A 152 -30.81 15.03 7.20
N ARG A 153 -30.89 16.32 7.58
CA ARG A 153 -32.14 17.09 7.50
C ARG A 153 -32.56 17.37 6.06
N THR A 154 -31.60 17.76 5.21
CA THR A 154 -31.90 18.13 3.82
C THR A 154 -30.79 17.64 2.90
N PRO A 155 -30.76 16.34 2.53
CA PRO A 155 -29.86 15.89 1.47
C PRO A 155 -30.22 16.58 0.14
N VAL A 156 -29.18 16.96 -0.63
CA VAL A 156 -29.31 17.63 -1.92
C VAL A 156 -28.97 16.64 -3.02
N LEU A 157 -29.92 16.32 -3.88
CA LEU A 157 -29.74 15.36 -4.97
C LEU A 157 -29.34 16.06 -6.26
N ALA A 158 -28.24 15.61 -6.88
CA ALA A 158 -27.75 16.02 -8.19
C ALA A 158 -27.76 14.79 -9.13
N PRO A 159 -28.91 14.45 -9.74
CA PRO A 159 -29.03 13.28 -10.60
C PRO A 159 -28.38 13.53 -11.96
N PHE A 160 -27.57 12.56 -12.42
CA PHE A 160 -27.00 12.46 -13.74
C PHE A 160 -27.86 11.56 -14.66
N ALA A 161 -27.58 11.57 -15.94
CA ALA A 161 -28.48 11.02 -16.97
C ALA A 161 -28.21 9.55 -17.34
N GLU A 162 -27.12 8.92 -16.87
CA GLU A 162 -26.68 7.59 -17.33
C GLU A 162 -27.68 6.48 -17.02
N SER A 163 -28.35 6.57 -15.87
CA SER A 163 -29.38 5.61 -15.46
C SER A 163 -30.66 6.31 -15.03
N PRO A 164 -31.83 5.72 -15.30
CA PRO A 164 -33.11 6.30 -14.91
C PRO A 164 -33.18 6.58 -13.41
N PHE A 165 -33.58 7.77 -13.05
CA PHE A 165 -33.78 8.24 -11.68
C PHE A 165 -35.27 8.44 -11.40
N ASP A 166 -35.81 7.70 -10.42
CA ASP A 166 -37.22 7.73 -10.07
C ASP A 166 -37.47 8.71 -8.90
N ARG A 167 -38.00 9.89 -9.20
CA ARG A 167 -38.33 10.92 -8.20
C ARG A 167 -39.50 10.53 -7.30
N ASP A 168 -40.46 9.75 -7.81
CA ASP A 168 -41.63 9.32 -7.04
C ASP A 168 -41.20 8.33 -5.94
N ARG A 169 -40.29 7.43 -6.28
CA ARG A 169 -39.69 6.53 -5.31
C ARG A 169 -38.94 7.26 -4.18
N VAL A 170 -38.22 8.31 -4.52
CA VAL A 170 -37.54 9.17 -3.52
C VAL A 170 -38.53 9.92 -2.66
N ALA A 171 -39.66 10.38 -3.23
CA ALA A 171 -40.73 11.04 -2.48
C ALA A 171 -41.42 10.05 -1.49
N GLU A 172 -41.58 8.78 -1.87
CA GLU A 172 -42.07 7.74 -0.95
C GLU A 172 -41.11 7.55 0.24
N HIS A 173 -39.80 7.49 -0.01
CA HIS A 173 -38.79 7.38 1.06
C HIS A 173 -38.83 8.62 1.99
N LEU A 174 -38.98 9.79 1.43
CA LEU A 174 -39.12 11.04 2.21
C LEU A 174 -40.37 10.99 3.10
N ALA A 175 -41.52 10.55 2.56
CA ALA A 175 -42.76 10.45 3.33
C ALA A 175 -42.63 9.50 4.53
N VAL A 176 -41.94 8.38 4.35
CA VAL A 176 -41.63 7.45 5.44
C VAL A 176 -40.71 8.09 6.49
N ALA A 177 -39.69 8.81 6.07
CA ALA A 177 -38.76 9.50 6.95
C ALA A 177 -39.45 10.63 7.73
N GLN A 178 -40.31 11.41 7.07
CA GLN A 178 -41.08 12.52 7.69
C GLN A 178 -42.09 12.04 8.74
N ALA A 179 -42.53 10.80 8.70
CA ALA A 179 -43.37 10.23 9.75
C ALA A 179 -42.64 10.14 11.11
N GLN A 180 -41.32 10.07 11.12
CA GLN A 180 -40.47 10.03 12.32
C GLN A 180 -39.81 11.38 12.61
N ASP A 181 -39.44 12.13 11.56
CA ASP A 181 -38.76 13.42 11.63
C ASP A 181 -39.40 14.39 10.62
N PRO A 182 -40.43 15.15 11.03
CA PRO A 182 -41.17 16.05 10.13
C PRO A 182 -40.33 17.19 9.52
N GLU A 183 -39.11 17.44 10.03
CA GLU A 183 -38.23 18.47 9.49
C GLU A 183 -37.47 18.05 8.25
N GLN A 184 -37.41 16.75 7.94
CA GLN A 184 -36.66 16.28 6.80
C GLN A 184 -37.24 16.76 5.47
N ARG A 185 -36.36 17.12 4.55
CA ARG A 185 -36.66 17.58 3.19
C ARG A 185 -35.70 16.94 2.21
N ILE A 186 -35.99 17.06 0.93
CA ILE A 186 -35.06 16.76 -0.16
C ILE A 186 -34.99 18.00 -1.05
N ALA A 187 -33.79 18.44 -1.35
CA ALA A 187 -33.53 19.45 -2.36
C ALA A 187 -32.98 18.79 -3.62
N TYR A 188 -33.21 19.41 -4.77
CA TYR A 188 -32.67 18.97 -6.06
C TYR A 188 -31.79 20.06 -6.63
N ARG A 189 -30.70 19.63 -7.26
CA ARG A 189 -29.76 20.48 -7.98
C ARG A 189 -29.65 19.95 -9.41
N ASP A 190 -30.18 20.71 -10.37
CA ASP A 190 -30.05 20.36 -11.77
C ASP A 190 -28.70 20.85 -12.28
N VAL A 191 -27.81 19.92 -12.55
CA VAL A 191 -26.42 20.18 -12.98
C VAL A 191 -26.12 19.28 -14.17
N GLU A 192 -25.52 19.85 -15.20
CA GLU A 192 -24.96 19.07 -16.31
C GLU A 192 -23.69 18.34 -15.82
N ASP A 193 -23.48 17.12 -16.28
CA ASP A 193 -22.40 16.20 -15.86
C ASP A 193 -20.99 16.81 -15.89
N ARG A 194 -20.75 17.77 -16.76
CA ARG A 194 -19.47 18.49 -16.92
C ARG A 194 -19.22 19.61 -15.90
N HIS A 195 -20.23 20.00 -15.11
CA HIS A 195 -20.16 21.11 -14.16
C HIS A 195 -20.04 20.63 -12.73
N LEU A 196 -18.97 19.88 -12.42
CA LEU A 196 -18.72 19.33 -11.08
C LEU A 196 -18.49 20.41 -10.01
N ASP A 197 -18.02 21.59 -10.41
CA ASP A 197 -17.94 22.78 -9.55
C ASP A 197 -19.30 23.18 -9.01
N ARG A 198 -20.34 23.11 -9.84
CA ARG A 198 -21.73 23.38 -9.43
C ARG A 198 -22.30 22.27 -8.56
N VAL A 199 -21.90 21.01 -8.81
CA VAL A 199 -22.27 19.89 -7.94
C VAL A 199 -21.76 20.12 -6.52
N ALA A 200 -20.51 20.56 -6.37
CA ALA A 200 -19.85 20.77 -5.09
C ALA A 200 -20.18 22.11 -4.41
N ALA A 201 -20.84 23.05 -5.09
CA ALA A 201 -21.13 24.38 -4.53
C ALA A 201 -21.86 24.29 -3.19
N ASP A 202 -21.41 25.03 -2.17
CA ASP A 202 -21.99 25.11 -0.82
C ASP A 202 -22.11 23.75 -0.09
N ALA A 203 -21.47 22.71 -0.59
CA ALA A 203 -21.49 21.40 0.07
C ALA A 203 -20.57 21.36 1.29
N THR A 204 -21.00 20.66 2.34
CA THR A 204 -20.10 20.19 3.39
C THR A 204 -19.40 18.91 2.94
N MET A 205 -20.15 18.05 2.23
CA MET A 205 -19.62 16.80 1.68
C MET A 205 -20.36 16.44 0.38
N VAL A 206 -19.62 15.91 -0.59
CA VAL A 206 -20.17 15.35 -1.82
C VAL A 206 -20.03 13.83 -1.80
N LEU A 207 -21.14 13.13 -1.99
CA LEU A 207 -21.19 11.68 -2.13
C LEU A 207 -21.55 11.34 -3.58
N HIS A 208 -20.64 10.68 -4.28
CA HIS A 208 -20.86 10.27 -5.65
C HIS A 208 -21.11 8.77 -5.75
N VAL A 209 -22.10 8.38 -6.56
CA VAL A 209 -22.37 6.97 -6.85
C VAL A 209 -22.49 6.77 -8.36
N ALA A 210 -21.78 5.78 -8.87
CA ALA A 210 -21.81 5.36 -10.26
C ALA A 210 -22.05 3.85 -10.33
N ASP A 211 -23.10 3.43 -11.03
CA ASP A 211 -23.49 2.03 -11.24
C ASP A 211 -22.67 1.34 -12.35
N ARG A 212 -21.73 2.08 -12.95
CA ARG A 212 -20.83 1.68 -14.04
C ARG A 212 -19.53 2.47 -13.98
N PRO A 213 -18.51 2.16 -14.81
CA PRO A 213 -17.20 2.81 -14.75
C PRO A 213 -17.25 4.29 -15.21
N MET A 214 -17.60 5.20 -14.31
CA MET A 214 -17.54 6.66 -14.52
C MET A 214 -16.23 7.19 -13.93
N ILE A 215 -15.12 6.85 -14.59
CA ILE A 215 -13.76 6.99 -14.06
C ILE A 215 -13.27 8.44 -14.09
N GLU A 216 -13.51 9.16 -15.19
CA GLU A 216 -13.12 10.56 -15.32
C GLU A 216 -13.85 11.43 -14.30
N ARG A 217 -15.15 11.25 -14.17
CA ARG A 217 -15.97 11.97 -13.18
C ARG A 217 -15.46 11.69 -11.76
N ALA A 218 -15.23 10.42 -11.43
CA ALA A 218 -14.73 10.02 -10.13
C ALA A 218 -13.34 10.62 -9.82
N ARG A 219 -12.50 10.79 -10.84
CA ARG A 219 -11.18 11.42 -10.74
C ARG A 219 -11.26 12.94 -10.52
N LEU A 220 -12.20 13.61 -11.17
CA LEU A 220 -12.29 15.08 -11.14
C LEU A 220 -13.09 15.60 -9.94
N LEU A 221 -14.04 14.82 -9.43
CA LEU A 221 -14.94 15.25 -8.36
C LEU A 221 -14.23 15.63 -7.05
N PRO A 222 -13.22 14.91 -6.56
CA PRO A 222 -12.50 15.27 -5.33
C PRO A 222 -11.85 16.66 -5.41
N ALA A 223 -11.28 17.01 -6.56
CA ALA A 223 -10.70 18.34 -6.79
C ALA A 223 -11.76 19.44 -6.79
N ALA A 224 -12.92 19.21 -7.42
CA ALA A 224 -14.04 20.14 -7.42
C ALA A 224 -14.61 20.31 -5.99
N ALA A 225 -14.73 19.24 -5.23
CA ALA A 225 -15.17 19.27 -3.82
C ALA A 225 -14.18 20.05 -2.95
N GLY A 226 -12.89 19.73 -3.03
CA GLY A 226 -11.85 20.43 -2.27
C GLY A 226 -11.78 21.93 -2.60
N ALA A 227 -11.93 22.32 -3.88
CA ALA A 227 -12.00 23.72 -4.29
C ALA A 227 -13.22 24.48 -3.70
N ALA A 228 -14.31 23.75 -3.42
CA ALA A 228 -15.50 24.29 -2.73
C ALA A 228 -15.39 24.20 -1.19
N GLY A 229 -14.28 23.68 -0.64
CA GLY A 229 -14.11 23.46 0.81
C GLY A 229 -14.93 22.29 1.34
N ALA A 230 -15.35 21.37 0.48
CA ALA A 230 -16.14 20.19 0.83
C ALA A 230 -15.29 18.92 0.91
N ALA A 231 -15.67 18.00 1.78
CA ALA A 231 -15.18 16.63 1.75
C ALA A 231 -15.85 15.84 0.59
N SER A 232 -15.26 14.71 0.21
CA SER A 232 -15.85 13.83 -0.80
C SER A 232 -15.63 12.35 -0.48
N ALA A 233 -16.57 11.52 -0.91
CA ALA A 233 -16.42 10.07 -0.98
C ALA A 233 -17.27 9.52 -2.11
N GLN A 234 -16.94 8.33 -2.61
CA GLN A 234 -17.64 7.82 -3.78
C GLN A 234 -17.71 6.30 -3.84
N VAL A 235 -18.63 5.83 -4.68
CA VAL A 235 -18.74 4.44 -5.14
C VAL A 235 -18.65 4.42 -6.65
N VAL A 236 -17.78 3.59 -7.19
CA VAL A 236 -17.73 3.28 -8.61
C VAL A 236 -17.86 1.77 -8.78
N VAL A 237 -18.83 1.33 -9.56
CA VAL A 237 -19.02 -0.09 -9.87
C VAL A 237 -18.28 -0.42 -11.16
N VAL A 238 -17.46 -1.47 -11.12
CA VAL A 238 -16.71 -2.00 -12.26
C VAL A 238 -16.90 -3.52 -12.29
N GLY A 239 -17.50 -4.04 -13.36
CA GLY A 239 -17.93 -5.43 -13.39
C GLY A 239 -18.87 -5.73 -12.23
N ASP A 240 -18.57 -6.80 -11.49
CA ASP A 240 -19.35 -7.24 -10.33
C ASP A 240 -18.76 -6.76 -8.99
N GLN A 241 -18.00 -5.68 -8.99
CA GLN A 241 -17.39 -5.12 -7.79
C GLN A 241 -17.73 -3.64 -7.65
N ALA A 242 -18.15 -3.25 -6.45
CA ALA A 242 -18.29 -1.84 -6.07
C ALA A 242 -17.07 -1.41 -5.25
N TRP A 243 -16.41 -0.35 -5.68
CA TRP A 243 -15.26 0.26 -5.01
C TRP A 243 -15.72 1.52 -4.28
N ILE A 244 -15.65 1.49 -2.97
CA ILE A 244 -16.18 2.51 -2.06
C ILE A 244 -15.03 3.27 -1.41
N GLY A 245 -15.06 4.60 -1.46
CA GLY A 245 -13.99 5.47 -0.97
C GLY A 245 -13.04 5.93 -2.08
N PRO A 246 -11.87 6.48 -1.72
CA PRO A 246 -11.49 6.90 -0.38
C PRO A 246 -12.37 8.04 0.16
N VAL A 247 -12.40 8.25 1.47
CA VAL A 247 -13.00 9.43 2.08
C VAL A 247 -11.94 10.54 2.12
N ILE A 248 -12.17 11.59 1.35
CA ILE A 248 -11.23 12.71 1.21
C ILE A 248 -11.81 13.90 1.96
N GLY A 249 -11.13 14.33 3.02
CA GLY A 249 -11.51 15.53 3.78
C GLY A 249 -11.36 16.81 2.93
N LYS A 250 -11.94 17.91 3.39
CA LYS A 250 -11.90 19.21 2.68
C LYS A 250 -10.48 19.72 2.38
N ASP A 251 -9.51 19.38 3.22
CA ASP A 251 -8.09 19.72 3.06
C ASP A 251 -7.25 18.50 2.64
N GLY A 252 -7.92 17.41 2.22
CA GLY A 252 -7.28 16.14 1.84
C GLY A 252 -6.72 16.14 0.43
N ASP A 253 -5.98 15.10 0.12
CA ASP A 253 -5.37 14.92 -1.21
C ASP A 253 -6.43 14.54 -2.25
N ALA A 254 -6.79 15.48 -3.12
CA ALA A 254 -7.75 15.27 -4.20
C ALA A 254 -7.29 14.20 -5.22
N THR A 255 -6.01 13.82 -5.23
CA THR A 255 -5.47 12.80 -6.14
C THR A 255 -5.59 11.38 -5.57
N ALA A 256 -6.08 11.22 -4.34
CA ALA A 256 -6.13 9.93 -3.66
C ALA A 256 -6.97 8.89 -4.44
N TRP A 257 -8.12 9.29 -5.00
CA TRP A 257 -8.94 8.38 -5.78
C TRP A 257 -8.24 7.93 -7.08
N GLU A 258 -7.61 8.86 -7.80
CA GLU A 258 -6.83 8.51 -9.01
C GLU A 258 -5.65 7.60 -8.66
N SER A 259 -4.98 7.85 -7.55
CA SER A 259 -3.90 6.98 -7.05
C SER A 259 -4.41 5.56 -6.81
N ALA A 260 -5.51 5.42 -6.08
CA ALA A 260 -6.13 4.12 -5.81
C ALA A 260 -6.53 3.39 -7.10
N TRP A 261 -7.15 4.11 -8.05
CA TRP A 261 -7.56 3.55 -9.34
C TRP A 261 -6.35 3.05 -10.16
N ARG A 262 -5.29 3.85 -10.26
CA ARG A 262 -4.07 3.44 -10.98
C ARG A 262 -3.39 2.24 -10.34
N ARG A 263 -3.34 2.17 -8.99
CA ARG A 263 -2.83 1.00 -8.27
C ARG A 263 -3.69 -0.24 -8.54
N LEU A 264 -4.99 -0.09 -8.54
CA LEU A 264 -5.92 -1.18 -8.86
C LEU A 264 -5.69 -1.72 -10.29
N CYS A 265 -5.59 -0.82 -11.29
CA CYS A 265 -5.33 -1.21 -12.68
C CYS A 265 -3.95 -1.88 -12.87
N ALA A 266 -2.96 -1.50 -12.06
CA ALA A 266 -1.62 -2.08 -12.10
C ALA A 266 -1.58 -3.58 -11.72
N LEU A 267 -2.56 -4.06 -10.95
CA LEU A 267 -2.72 -5.46 -10.56
C LEU A 267 -3.85 -6.19 -11.31
N ALA A 268 -4.75 -5.44 -11.94
CA ALA A 268 -5.90 -5.98 -12.64
C ALA A 268 -6.02 -5.35 -14.05
N PRO A 269 -5.17 -5.74 -15.02
CA PRO A 269 -5.13 -5.13 -16.34
C PRO A 269 -6.42 -5.31 -17.15
N ASP A 270 -7.27 -6.29 -16.79
CA ASP A 270 -8.57 -6.52 -17.42
C ASP A 270 -9.67 -5.54 -16.94
N TYR A 271 -9.39 -4.71 -15.93
CA TYR A 271 -10.29 -3.65 -15.49
C TYR A 271 -10.31 -2.53 -16.54
N VAL A 272 -11.30 -2.56 -17.44
CA VAL A 272 -11.62 -1.49 -18.42
C VAL A 272 -10.40 -0.73 -18.96
N GLY A 273 -9.23 -1.41 -18.95
CA GLY A 273 -7.92 -0.83 -19.20
C GLY A 273 -7.54 0.22 -18.15
N ALA A 274 -6.31 0.70 -18.19
CA ALA A 274 -5.88 1.88 -17.41
C ALA A 274 -6.51 3.18 -17.95
N ASP A 275 -7.65 3.08 -18.62
CA ASP A 275 -8.39 4.20 -19.20
C ASP A 275 -9.01 5.05 -18.09
N LEU A 276 -8.78 6.34 -18.17
CA LEU A 276 -9.31 7.31 -17.21
C LEU A 276 -10.59 7.99 -17.72
N ARG A 277 -11.21 7.48 -18.76
CA ARG A 277 -12.44 8.02 -19.33
C ARG A 277 -13.68 7.43 -18.65
N ASP A 278 -14.79 8.12 -18.83
CA ASP A 278 -16.10 7.58 -18.47
C ASP A 278 -16.60 6.59 -19.53
N HIS A 279 -17.25 5.53 -19.08
CA HIS A 279 -17.82 4.46 -19.90
C HIS A 279 -19.34 4.33 -19.69
N PRO A 280 -20.14 5.35 -20.08
CA PRO A 280 -21.59 5.34 -19.89
C PRO A 280 -22.30 4.23 -20.68
N GLU A 281 -21.65 3.68 -21.73
CA GLU A 281 -22.14 2.58 -22.55
C GLU A 281 -22.07 1.20 -21.86
N VAL A 282 -21.28 1.06 -20.82
CA VAL A 282 -21.17 -0.20 -20.07
C VAL A 282 -22.45 -0.44 -19.26
N ALA A 283 -23.04 -1.62 -19.39
CA ALA A 283 -24.22 -1.98 -18.62
C ALA A 283 -23.88 -2.14 -17.13
N PRO A 284 -24.76 -1.77 -16.21
CA PRO A 284 -24.61 -2.08 -14.78
C PRO A 284 -24.55 -3.58 -14.55
N SER A 285 -23.86 -4.00 -13.47
CA SER A 285 -23.83 -5.40 -13.04
C SER A 285 -25.25 -5.93 -12.80
N GLU A 286 -25.49 -7.16 -13.23
CA GLU A 286 -26.76 -7.86 -12.95
C GLU A 286 -26.99 -8.14 -11.46
N PHE A 287 -25.93 -8.20 -10.66
CA PHE A 287 -26.00 -8.37 -9.21
C PHE A 287 -26.31 -7.06 -8.46
N LEU A 288 -26.23 -5.90 -9.12
CA LEU A 288 -26.55 -4.62 -8.52
C LEU A 288 -28.09 -4.40 -8.48
N ARG A 289 -28.78 -5.19 -7.71
CA ARG A 289 -30.26 -5.20 -7.60
C ARG A 289 -30.73 -5.40 -6.16
N GLY A 290 -31.94 -4.92 -5.88
CA GLY A 290 -32.61 -5.18 -4.61
C GLY A 290 -31.75 -4.84 -3.37
N PRO A 291 -31.50 -5.80 -2.47
CA PRO A 291 -30.75 -5.56 -1.24
C PRO A 291 -29.30 -5.08 -1.47
N THR A 292 -28.65 -5.55 -2.53
CA THR A 292 -27.24 -5.21 -2.85
C THR A 292 -27.06 -3.72 -3.07
N VAL A 293 -27.99 -3.07 -3.79
CA VAL A 293 -28.00 -1.62 -3.99
C VAL A 293 -28.03 -0.87 -2.65
N ALA A 294 -28.88 -1.33 -1.72
CA ALA A 294 -29.01 -0.72 -0.40
C ALA A 294 -27.76 -0.93 0.47
N LEU A 295 -27.13 -2.11 0.39
CA LEU A 295 -25.90 -2.40 1.13
C LEU A 295 -24.76 -1.49 0.69
N VAL A 296 -24.53 -1.37 -0.62
CA VAL A 296 -23.50 -0.49 -1.19
C VAL A 296 -23.74 0.97 -0.79
N ALA A 297 -24.99 1.46 -0.93
CA ALA A 297 -25.36 2.82 -0.53
C ALA A 297 -25.18 3.07 0.97
N ASN A 298 -25.49 2.08 1.82
CA ASN A 298 -25.31 2.16 3.26
C ASN A 298 -23.83 2.23 3.65
N HIS A 299 -22.94 1.50 2.97
CA HIS A 299 -21.49 1.60 3.22
C HIS A 299 -20.99 3.02 2.97
N LEU A 300 -21.37 3.66 1.85
CA LEU A 300 -20.99 5.03 1.57
C LEU A 300 -21.61 6.03 2.56
N CYS A 301 -22.90 5.84 2.90
CA CYS A 301 -23.60 6.64 3.90
C CYS A 301 -22.91 6.57 5.27
N PHE A 302 -22.50 5.39 5.68
CA PHE A 302 -21.82 5.15 6.95
C PHE A 302 -20.40 5.76 6.97
N ALA A 303 -19.67 5.67 5.88
CA ALA A 303 -18.37 6.34 5.73
C ALA A 303 -18.52 7.87 5.87
N ALA A 304 -19.53 8.47 5.24
CA ALA A 304 -19.86 9.88 5.39
C ALA A 304 -20.27 10.26 6.82
N PHE A 305 -21.09 9.44 7.48
CA PHE A 305 -21.49 9.63 8.86
C PHE A 305 -20.29 9.66 9.80
N ARG A 306 -19.39 8.69 9.68
CA ARG A 306 -18.17 8.62 10.50
C ARG A 306 -17.28 9.85 10.30
N HIS A 307 -17.07 10.26 9.06
CA HIS A 307 -16.27 11.44 8.72
C HIS A 307 -16.90 12.74 9.30
N LEU A 308 -18.18 12.99 9.03
CA LEU A 308 -18.86 14.22 9.43
C LEU A 308 -19.09 14.32 10.95
N THR A 309 -19.13 13.20 11.66
CA THR A 309 -19.21 13.18 13.14
C THR A 309 -17.84 13.20 13.81
N GLY A 310 -16.75 13.12 13.03
CA GLY A 310 -15.39 13.12 13.54
C GLY A 310 -15.00 11.84 14.28
N ILE A 311 -15.61 10.71 13.94
CA ILE A 311 -15.25 9.38 14.46
C ILE A 311 -13.98 8.87 13.77
N ASP A 312 -13.82 9.19 12.48
CA ASP A 312 -12.63 8.83 11.72
C ASP A 312 -11.53 9.88 11.91
N GLU A 313 -10.56 9.58 12.74
CA GLU A 313 -9.32 10.34 12.83
C GLU A 313 -8.36 9.95 11.70
N GLY A 314 -8.70 10.31 10.45
CA GLY A 314 -7.80 10.23 9.31
C GLY A 314 -7.60 8.86 8.66
N THR A 315 -8.41 7.85 8.97
CA THR A 315 -8.26 6.47 8.48
C THR A 315 -9.01 6.16 7.19
N GLY A 316 -9.31 7.12 6.34
CA GLY A 316 -10.13 6.84 5.15
C GLY A 316 -9.54 7.29 3.82
N ALA A 317 -8.48 8.12 3.85
CA ALA A 317 -7.95 8.73 2.63
C ALA A 317 -7.02 7.80 1.82
N ASP A 318 -6.54 6.73 2.42
CA ASP A 318 -5.58 5.77 1.87
C ASP A 318 -6.14 4.34 1.74
N HIS A 319 -7.48 4.19 1.81
CA HIS A 319 -8.15 2.90 1.71
C HIS A 319 -9.34 2.94 0.76
N LEU A 320 -9.54 1.82 0.05
CA LEU A 320 -10.78 1.49 -0.66
C LEU A 320 -11.45 0.29 0.02
N VAL A 321 -12.77 0.30 0.06
CA VAL A 321 -13.55 -0.90 0.39
C VAL A 321 -14.02 -1.53 -0.91
N ARG A 322 -13.59 -2.75 -1.19
CA ARG A 322 -14.17 -3.60 -2.23
C ARG A 322 -15.43 -4.25 -1.66
N PHE A 323 -16.52 -4.14 -2.38
CA PHE A 323 -17.75 -4.86 -2.14
C PHE A 323 -18.03 -5.76 -3.35
N ASP A 324 -17.97 -7.06 -3.17
CA ASP A 324 -18.32 -8.03 -4.20
C ASP A 324 -19.84 -8.15 -4.28
N LEU A 325 -20.41 -7.85 -5.45
CA LEU A 325 -21.85 -7.76 -5.63
C LEU A 325 -22.54 -9.12 -5.70
N GLU A 326 -21.82 -10.19 -6.08
CA GLU A 326 -22.33 -11.54 -6.15
C GLU A 326 -22.30 -12.22 -4.77
N THR A 327 -21.14 -12.19 -4.10
CA THR A 327 -20.93 -12.89 -2.83
C THR A 327 -21.29 -12.07 -1.60
N LEU A 328 -21.42 -10.75 -1.74
CA LEU A 328 -21.61 -9.75 -0.68
C LEU A 328 -20.42 -9.64 0.29
N GLU A 329 -19.28 -10.19 -0.08
CA GLU A 329 -18.05 -10.05 0.69
C GLU A 329 -17.49 -8.64 0.60
N THR A 330 -16.93 -8.17 1.70
CA THR A 330 -16.24 -6.88 1.78
C THR A 330 -14.79 -7.06 2.20
N ALA A 331 -13.90 -6.28 1.59
CA ALA A 331 -12.49 -6.23 1.97
C ALA A 331 -11.98 -4.79 1.92
N ASN A 332 -11.10 -4.46 2.86
CA ASN A 332 -10.40 -3.18 2.87
C ASN A 332 -9.08 -3.33 2.13
N HIS A 333 -8.76 -2.37 1.28
CA HIS A 333 -7.55 -2.33 0.47
C HIS A 333 -6.81 -1.01 0.71
N ALA A 334 -5.62 -1.09 1.30
CA ALA A 334 -4.73 0.04 1.47
C ALA A 334 -3.97 0.33 0.18
N PHE A 335 -3.70 1.60 -0.11
CA PHE A 335 -2.90 1.97 -1.28
C PHE A 335 -1.92 3.09 -0.95
N LEU A 336 -0.77 3.02 -1.61
CA LEU A 336 0.17 4.13 -1.64
C LEU A 336 -0.19 5.10 -2.78
N PRO A 337 0.04 6.41 -2.64
CA PRO A 337 -0.14 7.34 -3.74
C PRO A 337 0.60 6.88 -5.00
N HIS A 338 -0.04 7.04 -6.17
CA HIS A 338 0.56 6.65 -7.43
C HIS A 338 1.28 7.85 -8.07
N PRO A 339 2.55 7.72 -8.52
CA PRO A 339 3.32 8.85 -9.05
C PRO A 339 2.59 9.65 -10.13
N LEU A 340 1.93 8.97 -11.07
CA LEU A 340 1.22 9.64 -12.17
C LEU A 340 -0.08 10.34 -11.77
N ALA A 341 -0.61 10.11 -10.57
CA ALA A 341 -1.73 10.86 -10.02
C ALA A 341 -1.29 12.17 -9.36
N LEU A 342 -0.07 12.20 -8.85
CA LEU A 342 0.52 13.37 -8.20
C LEU A 342 0.93 14.45 -9.21
N PRO A 343 1.06 15.72 -8.77
CA PRO A 343 1.68 16.76 -9.59
C PRO A 343 3.06 16.34 -10.09
N ALA A 344 3.34 16.64 -11.35
CA ALA A 344 4.65 16.33 -11.93
C ALA A 344 5.75 17.11 -11.22
N VAL A 345 6.77 16.41 -10.76
CA VAL A 345 7.98 17.00 -10.19
C VAL A 345 9.10 16.83 -11.22
N PRO A 346 9.60 17.92 -11.81
CA PRO A 346 10.74 17.86 -12.71
C PRO A 346 11.97 17.22 -12.04
N ASP A 347 12.81 16.62 -12.85
CA ASP A 347 14.06 16.07 -12.37
C ASP A 347 14.99 17.20 -11.91
N ASP A 348 15.38 17.20 -10.62
CA ASP A 348 16.25 18.21 -10.00
C ASP A 348 17.56 17.55 -9.53
N PRO A 349 18.73 17.96 -10.08
CA PRO A 349 20.00 17.42 -9.63
C PRO A 349 20.32 17.68 -8.15
N ALA A 350 19.71 18.69 -7.52
CA ALA A 350 19.93 18.97 -6.10
C ALA A 350 19.52 17.81 -5.18
N ARG A 351 18.54 16.96 -5.60
CA ARG A 351 18.11 15.77 -4.85
C ARG A 351 19.21 14.71 -4.68
N LEU A 352 20.15 14.67 -5.64
CA LEU A 352 21.19 13.63 -5.66
C LEU A 352 22.14 13.72 -4.46
N ALA A 353 22.43 14.93 -4.00
CA ALA A 353 23.26 15.12 -2.80
C ALA A 353 22.57 14.58 -1.54
N ALA A 354 21.26 14.80 -1.41
CA ALA A 354 20.47 14.28 -0.30
C ALA A 354 20.37 12.75 -0.37
N LEU A 355 20.25 12.18 -1.57
CA LEU A 355 20.20 10.74 -1.78
C LEU A 355 21.55 10.08 -1.42
N ALA A 356 22.67 10.65 -1.88
CA ALA A 356 24.02 10.14 -1.55
C ALA A 356 24.34 10.19 -0.05
N ALA A 357 23.72 11.12 0.70
CA ALA A 357 23.86 11.28 2.14
C ALA A 357 22.76 10.58 2.94
N ALA A 358 21.85 9.85 2.30
CA ALA A 358 20.74 9.18 2.98
C ALA A 358 21.24 8.08 3.92
N VAL A 359 20.48 7.83 4.98
CA VAL A 359 20.80 6.81 5.99
C VAL A 359 20.73 5.42 5.34
N PRO A 360 21.71 4.55 5.56
CA PRO A 360 21.68 3.16 5.09
C PRO A 360 20.43 2.42 5.53
N VAL A 361 19.94 1.54 4.67
CA VAL A 361 18.75 0.70 4.89
C VAL A 361 19.17 -0.75 4.68
N ASP A 362 19.29 -1.51 5.76
CA ASP A 362 19.58 -2.93 5.70
C ASP A 362 18.38 -3.77 5.25
N ASP A 363 18.60 -5.07 5.02
CA ASP A 363 17.56 -5.96 4.52
C ASP A 363 16.41 -6.16 5.52
N GLU A 364 16.65 -6.09 6.83
CA GLU A 364 15.61 -6.22 7.85
C GLU A 364 14.69 -5.00 7.85
N GLU A 365 15.28 -3.81 7.86
CA GLU A 365 14.53 -2.54 7.79
C GLU A 365 13.81 -2.40 6.44
N LEU A 366 14.45 -2.81 5.34
CA LEU A 366 13.82 -2.82 4.02
C LEU A 366 12.58 -3.72 4.00
N ALA A 367 12.69 -4.95 4.52
CA ALA A 367 11.58 -5.88 4.58
C ALA A 367 10.44 -5.34 5.47
N ARG A 368 10.78 -4.67 6.58
CA ARG A 368 9.80 -4.05 7.46
C ARG A 368 9.02 -2.92 6.76
N ARG A 369 9.72 -2.05 6.02
CA ARG A 369 9.08 -0.96 5.24
C ARG A 369 8.23 -1.48 4.09
N ALA A 370 8.65 -2.58 3.48
CA ALA A 370 7.94 -3.15 2.35
C ALA A 370 6.57 -3.75 2.69
N VAL A 371 6.26 -3.95 3.99
CA VAL A 371 4.93 -4.40 4.43
C VAL A 371 3.85 -3.41 3.97
N ASP A 372 4.11 -2.11 4.00
CA ASP A 372 3.18 -1.07 3.57
C ASP A 372 2.95 -1.08 2.03
N CYS A 373 3.77 -1.82 1.29
CA CYS A 373 3.63 -1.97 -0.16
C CYS A 373 2.69 -3.13 -0.54
N VAL A 374 2.25 -3.95 0.41
CA VAL A 374 1.53 -5.21 0.14
C VAL A 374 0.03 -5.03 0.30
N ASP A 375 -0.68 -5.16 -0.79
CA ASP A 375 -2.13 -5.32 -0.82
C ASP A 375 -2.54 -6.10 -2.08
N PRO A 376 -3.42 -7.11 -1.98
CA PRO A 376 -3.74 -8.01 -3.08
C PRO A 376 -4.45 -7.34 -4.26
N ARG A 377 -4.92 -6.09 -4.11
CA ARG A 377 -5.66 -5.36 -5.16
C ARG A 377 -5.06 -4.01 -5.51
N THR A 378 -4.48 -3.32 -4.55
CA THR A 378 -4.01 -1.94 -4.69
C THR A 378 -2.56 -1.74 -4.26
N GLY A 379 -1.87 -2.84 -3.92
CA GLY A 379 -0.47 -2.80 -3.52
C GLY A 379 0.49 -2.56 -4.70
N VAL A 380 1.69 -2.15 -4.36
CA VAL A 380 2.85 -2.28 -5.25
C VAL A 380 3.19 -3.75 -5.44
N PHE A 381 3.00 -4.52 -4.37
CA PHE A 381 3.07 -5.97 -4.35
C PHE A 381 1.69 -6.54 -4.02
N ALA A 382 1.25 -7.53 -4.79
CA ALA A 382 0.01 -8.22 -4.47
C ALA A 382 0.18 -9.15 -3.26
N GLU A 383 1.30 -9.84 -3.19
CA GLU A 383 1.61 -10.82 -2.13
C GLU A 383 3.12 -11.10 -2.05
N ILE A 384 3.53 -11.62 -0.89
CA ILE A 384 4.85 -12.20 -0.64
C ILE A 384 4.60 -13.62 -0.11
N THR A 385 5.09 -14.64 -0.81
CA THR A 385 4.71 -16.04 -0.54
C THR A 385 5.84 -16.99 -0.91
N GLU A 386 5.88 -18.15 -0.28
CA GLU A 386 6.73 -19.28 -0.66
C GLU A 386 6.02 -20.24 -1.62
N ARG A 387 4.72 -20.05 -1.85
CA ARG A 387 3.88 -20.99 -2.61
C ARG A 387 4.12 -22.44 -2.18
N ASP A 388 4.05 -23.36 -3.13
CA ASP A 388 4.39 -24.78 -2.99
C ASP A 388 5.80 -25.09 -3.57
N TYR A 389 6.68 -24.09 -3.59
CA TYR A 389 8.04 -24.25 -4.12
C TYR A 389 8.87 -25.18 -3.26
N GLU A 390 9.71 -25.99 -3.94
CA GLU A 390 10.73 -26.79 -3.26
C GLU A 390 11.69 -25.86 -2.50
N GLN A 391 11.89 -26.11 -1.21
CA GLN A 391 12.64 -25.26 -0.31
C GLN A 391 14.06 -25.79 0.03
N LEU A 392 14.51 -26.80 -0.68
CA LEU A 392 15.83 -27.39 -0.49
C LEU A 392 16.53 -27.65 -1.84
N PRO A 393 17.81 -27.36 -1.96
CA PRO A 393 18.75 -26.88 -0.93
C PRO A 393 18.69 -25.36 -0.63
N LEU A 394 17.98 -24.59 -1.45
CA LEU A 394 17.73 -23.14 -1.24
C LEU A 394 16.27 -22.89 -0.92
N PHE A 395 16.02 -22.01 0.04
CA PHE A 395 14.70 -21.46 0.27
C PHE A 395 14.35 -20.49 -0.86
N VAL A 396 13.09 -20.52 -1.33
CA VAL A 396 12.61 -19.68 -2.43
C VAL A 396 11.35 -18.95 -1.99
N SER A 397 11.34 -17.65 -2.20
CA SER A 397 10.16 -16.79 -1.98
C SER A 397 9.83 -16.03 -3.26
N GLU A 398 8.55 -15.74 -3.45
CA GLU A 398 8.02 -14.97 -4.58
C GLU A 398 7.33 -13.70 -4.08
N VAL A 399 7.50 -12.62 -4.84
CA VAL A 399 6.72 -11.39 -4.72
C VAL A 399 6.01 -11.18 -6.04
N MET A 400 4.68 -11.02 -6.00
CA MET A 400 3.91 -10.62 -7.18
C MET A 400 3.91 -9.10 -7.29
N VAL A 401 4.61 -8.57 -8.28
CA VAL A 401 4.84 -7.14 -8.50
C VAL A 401 3.78 -6.58 -9.44
N SER A 402 3.22 -5.42 -9.12
CA SER A 402 2.30 -4.70 -10.01
C SER A 402 3.02 -4.08 -11.21
N ASP A 403 2.31 -3.90 -12.31
CA ASP A 403 2.78 -3.16 -13.49
C ASP A 403 2.22 -1.73 -13.47
N PRO A 404 2.96 -0.75 -12.92
CA PRO A 404 2.41 0.56 -12.62
C PRO A 404 2.01 1.38 -13.84
N VAL A 405 2.60 1.11 -15.00
CA VAL A 405 2.39 1.91 -16.23
C VAL A 405 2.21 1.03 -17.50
N GLY A 406 2.00 -0.27 -17.34
CA GLY A 406 1.72 -1.20 -18.43
C GLY A 406 2.94 -1.62 -19.26
N LEU A 407 4.16 -1.38 -18.80
CA LEU A 407 5.38 -1.72 -19.54
C LEU A 407 5.74 -3.20 -19.46
N ALA A 408 5.30 -3.90 -18.42
CA ALA A 408 5.55 -5.34 -18.27
C ALA A 408 4.45 -6.20 -18.93
N GLY A 409 3.33 -5.61 -19.34
CA GLY A 409 2.18 -6.32 -19.90
C GLY A 409 1.27 -6.95 -18.86
N GLY A 410 1.40 -6.56 -17.61
CA GLY A 410 0.62 -7.00 -16.45
C GLY A 410 1.48 -7.31 -15.24
N PRO A 411 0.87 -7.71 -14.10
CA PRO A 411 1.60 -8.12 -12.91
C PRO A 411 2.54 -9.29 -13.20
N PHE A 412 3.70 -9.30 -12.56
CA PHE A 412 4.74 -10.31 -12.82
C PHE A 412 5.40 -10.81 -11.54
N PRO A 413 5.77 -12.10 -11.47
CA PRO A 413 6.46 -12.67 -10.33
C PRO A 413 7.94 -12.28 -10.30
N VAL A 414 8.45 -12.02 -9.10
CA VAL A 414 9.87 -11.82 -8.83
C VAL A 414 10.28 -12.73 -7.67
N HIS A 415 11.38 -13.46 -7.85
CA HIS A 415 11.83 -14.43 -6.88
C HIS A 415 13.08 -13.96 -6.14
N GLY A 416 13.18 -14.39 -4.88
CA GLY A 416 14.39 -14.36 -4.09
C GLY A 416 14.68 -15.74 -3.52
N TRP A 417 15.95 -16.02 -3.29
CA TRP A 417 16.39 -17.31 -2.75
C TRP A 417 17.52 -17.09 -1.75
N GLY A 418 17.71 -18.06 -0.85
CA GLY A 418 18.72 -17.95 0.19
C GLY A 418 18.83 -19.20 1.04
N GLU A 419 19.67 -19.16 2.07
CA GLU A 419 19.89 -20.26 2.99
C GLU A 419 18.82 -20.37 4.10
N SER A 420 17.88 -19.41 4.14
CA SER A 420 16.74 -19.40 5.07
C SER A 420 15.53 -18.72 4.42
N VAL A 421 14.32 -18.99 4.96
CA VAL A 421 13.08 -18.31 4.55
C VAL A 421 13.19 -16.80 4.75
N VAL A 422 13.81 -16.34 5.81
CA VAL A 422 13.99 -14.90 6.08
C VAL A 422 14.84 -14.27 4.98
N GLU A 423 15.98 -14.87 4.65
CA GLU A 423 16.85 -14.36 3.59
C GLU A 423 16.18 -14.41 2.21
N SER A 424 15.48 -15.50 1.90
CA SER A 424 14.78 -15.59 0.59
C SER A 424 13.70 -14.53 0.45
N ARG A 425 12.94 -14.23 1.50
CA ARG A 425 11.96 -13.14 1.52
C ARG A 425 12.60 -11.77 1.37
N GLN A 426 13.66 -11.49 2.13
CA GLN A 426 14.38 -10.22 2.06
C GLN A 426 14.93 -9.98 0.65
N ARG A 427 15.55 -10.98 0.04
CA ARG A 427 16.04 -10.91 -1.34
C ARG A 427 14.90 -10.78 -2.36
N ALA A 428 13.78 -11.50 -2.17
CA ALA A 428 12.62 -11.37 -3.04
C ALA A 428 12.06 -9.95 -3.03
N VAL A 429 11.94 -9.34 -1.85
CA VAL A 429 11.49 -7.94 -1.69
C VAL A 429 12.47 -6.98 -2.36
N ARG A 430 13.76 -7.12 -2.14
CA ARG A 430 14.79 -6.27 -2.76
C ARG A 430 14.73 -6.37 -4.29
N ASN A 431 14.74 -7.58 -4.84
CA ASN A 431 14.63 -7.82 -6.27
C ASN A 431 13.32 -7.27 -6.85
N ALA A 432 12.20 -7.37 -6.09
CA ALA A 432 10.91 -6.84 -6.50
C ALA A 432 10.91 -5.30 -6.59
N LEU A 433 11.54 -4.62 -5.63
CA LEU A 433 11.69 -3.15 -5.64
C LEU A 433 12.57 -2.69 -6.82
N GLU A 434 13.67 -3.40 -7.10
CA GLU A 434 14.51 -3.15 -8.28
C GLU A 434 13.70 -3.29 -9.58
N ARG A 435 12.94 -4.38 -9.72
CA ARG A 435 12.12 -4.64 -10.91
C ARG A 435 10.97 -3.66 -11.06
N TYR A 436 10.31 -3.29 -9.97
CA TYR A 436 9.28 -2.25 -10.00
C TYR A 436 9.88 -0.89 -10.41
N ALA A 437 10.99 -0.47 -9.80
CA ALA A 437 11.66 0.78 -10.13
C ALA A 437 12.10 0.82 -11.61
N ALA A 438 12.49 -0.32 -12.17
CA ALA A 438 12.90 -0.47 -13.56
C ALA A 438 11.74 -0.28 -14.57
N VAL A 439 10.49 -0.54 -14.17
CA VAL A 439 9.30 -0.39 -15.03
C VAL A 439 8.44 0.81 -14.66
N MET A 440 8.65 1.43 -13.49
CA MET A 440 7.95 2.65 -13.11
C MET A 440 8.58 3.86 -13.78
N VAL A 441 8.03 4.24 -14.92
CA VAL A 441 8.51 5.39 -15.70
C VAL A 441 7.51 6.53 -15.64
N ASP A 442 7.95 7.71 -15.17
CA ASP A 442 7.17 8.94 -15.26
C ASP A 442 7.67 9.80 -16.42
N PRO A 443 6.97 9.83 -17.57
CA PRO A 443 7.41 10.59 -18.74
C PRO A 443 7.39 12.12 -18.51
N ARG A 444 6.73 12.59 -17.46
CA ARG A 444 6.65 14.01 -17.13
C ARG A 444 7.92 14.57 -16.48
N LYS A 445 8.86 13.67 -16.07
CA LYS A 445 10.19 14.08 -15.59
C LYS A 445 11.09 14.62 -16.71
N GLY A 446 10.74 14.41 -17.98
CA GLY A 446 11.44 14.93 -19.15
C GLY A 446 12.34 13.91 -19.84
N ASP A 447 12.97 14.33 -20.95
CA ASP A 447 13.84 13.50 -21.78
C ASP A 447 15.26 13.35 -21.23
N ARG A 448 15.61 14.12 -20.21
CA ARG A 448 16.92 14.08 -19.56
C ARG A 448 16.75 13.87 -18.06
N LEU A 449 17.52 12.92 -17.54
CA LEU A 449 17.56 12.55 -16.12
C LEU A 449 18.96 12.82 -15.56
N HIS A 450 19.05 13.20 -14.29
CA HIS A 450 20.32 13.43 -13.63
C HIS A 450 20.74 12.21 -12.81
N GLY A 451 21.99 11.80 -12.97
CA GLY A 451 22.69 10.85 -12.12
C GLY A 451 23.99 11.45 -11.60
N LEU A 452 24.72 10.69 -10.81
CA LEU A 452 26.05 11.06 -10.34
C LEU A 452 27.12 10.35 -11.15
N ASP A 453 28.12 11.09 -11.62
CA ASP A 453 29.34 10.47 -12.11
C ASP A 453 29.95 9.61 -11.00
N VAL A 454 30.23 8.35 -11.31
CA VAL A 454 30.64 7.35 -10.32
C VAL A 454 31.97 7.69 -9.64
N LEU A 455 32.88 8.39 -10.34
CA LEU A 455 34.20 8.75 -9.80
C LEU A 455 34.24 10.12 -9.15
N THR A 456 33.59 11.11 -9.77
CA THR A 456 33.69 12.49 -9.29
C THR A 456 32.57 12.87 -8.33
N GLY A 457 31.44 12.14 -8.38
CA GLY A 457 30.23 12.49 -7.63
C GLY A 457 29.51 13.73 -8.16
N GLU A 458 29.90 14.24 -9.33
CA GLU A 458 29.25 15.40 -9.95
C GLU A 458 27.93 15.00 -10.63
N PRO A 459 26.89 15.85 -10.58
CA PRO A 459 25.66 15.62 -11.34
C PRO A 459 25.90 15.66 -12.85
N VAL A 460 25.40 14.65 -13.56
CA VAL A 460 25.48 14.53 -15.03
C VAL A 460 24.09 14.26 -15.57
N ALA A 461 23.67 15.00 -16.60
CA ALA A 461 22.42 14.77 -17.30
C ALA A 461 22.58 13.67 -18.36
N VAL A 462 21.73 12.65 -18.31
CA VAL A 462 21.70 11.48 -19.18
C VAL A 462 20.39 11.45 -19.95
N ASP A 463 20.40 10.96 -21.18
CA ASP A 463 19.18 10.73 -21.95
C ASP A 463 18.29 9.67 -21.25
N ALA A 464 17.03 9.99 -21.01
CA ALA A 464 16.10 9.10 -20.35
C ALA A 464 15.92 7.77 -21.09
N ALA A 465 16.07 7.77 -22.44
CA ALA A 465 16.01 6.56 -23.26
C ALA A 465 17.20 5.61 -23.02
N ALA A 466 18.32 6.09 -22.50
CA ALA A 466 19.44 5.26 -22.08
C ALA A 466 19.22 4.62 -20.70
N VAL A 467 18.32 5.19 -19.91
CA VAL A 467 17.99 4.73 -18.54
C VAL A 467 16.81 3.77 -18.57
N PHE A 468 15.74 4.11 -19.31
CA PHE A 468 14.48 3.37 -19.34
C PHE A 468 14.13 2.84 -20.75
N PRO A 469 13.42 1.70 -20.84
CA PRO A 469 13.18 0.75 -19.76
C PRO A 469 14.48 0.12 -19.25
N ALA A 470 14.67 0.07 -17.95
CA ALA A 470 15.89 -0.47 -17.37
C ALA A 470 15.93 -1.99 -17.56
N ARG A 471 16.96 -2.51 -18.23
CA ARG A 471 17.17 -3.96 -18.35
C ARG A 471 17.73 -4.54 -17.06
N THR A 472 18.65 -3.80 -16.44
CA THR A 472 19.24 -4.10 -15.14
C THR A 472 19.04 -2.90 -14.21
N ALA A 473 18.62 -3.19 -13.00
CA ALA A 473 18.65 -2.28 -11.87
C ALA A 473 19.45 -2.97 -10.78
N ALA A 474 20.13 -2.20 -9.98
CA ALA A 474 20.87 -2.69 -8.83
C ALA A 474 20.55 -1.84 -7.62
N SER A 475 20.53 -2.46 -6.45
CA SER A 475 20.35 -1.76 -5.18
C SER A 475 21.44 -2.13 -4.18
N GLY A 476 21.54 -1.33 -3.11
CA GLY A 476 22.43 -1.56 -1.99
C GLY A 476 21.79 -1.11 -0.69
N SER A 477 22.44 -1.40 0.42
CA SER A 477 22.06 -0.86 1.73
C SER A 477 22.41 0.63 1.85
N ASP A 478 23.39 1.08 1.05
CA ASP A 478 23.81 2.49 0.92
C ASP A 478 24.12 2.86 -0.53
N TRP A 479 24.40 4.12 -0.77
CA TRP A 479 24.73 4.63 -2.09
C TRP A 479 26.00 3.99 -2.70
N PRO A 480 27.14 3.86 -1.97
CA PRO A 480 28.34 3.21 -2.49
C PRO A 480 28.14 1.75 -2.90
N GLU A 481 27.37 0.99 -2.13
CA GLU A 481 27.05 -0.40 -2.45
C GLU A 481 26.19 -0.50 -3.72
N ALA A 482 25.15 0.32 -3.81
CA ALA A 482 24.28 0.37 -4.99
C ALA A 482 25.06 0.75 -6.26
N MET A 483 25.97 1.73 -6.18
CA MET A 483 26.84 2.10 -7.30
C MET A 483 27.73 0.95 -7.74
N ARG A 484 28.42 0.27 -6.80
CA ARG A 484 29.26 -0.89 -7.13
C ARG A 484 28.47 -1.99 -7.82
N ALA A 485 27.31 -2.34 -7.29
CA ALA A 485 26.43 -3.34 -7.88
C ALA A 485 25.97 -2.94 -9.28
N ALA A 486 25.62 -1.66 -9.51
CA ALA A 486 25.19 -1.16 -10.81
C ALA A 486 26.33 -1.16 -11.83
N VAL A 487 27.56 -0.80 -11.44
CA VAL A 487 28.75 -0.87 -12.32
C VAL A 487 29.04 -2.32 -12.72
N ALA A 488 28.99 -3.28 -11.77
CA ALA A 488 29.17 -4.68 -12.05
C ALA A 488 28.09 -5.23 -13.01
N ALA A 489 26.84 -4.81 -12.84
CA ALA A 489 25.73 -5.18 -13.72
C ALA A 489 25.94 -4.63 -15.14
N ALA A 490 26.34 -3.36 -15.29
CA ALA A 490 26.64 -2.75 -16.58
C ALA A 490 27.81 -3.46 -17.30
N ALA A 491 28.85 -3.83 -16.55
CA ALA A 491 29.96 -4.59 -17.09
C ALA A 491 29.50 -5.97 -17.63
N GLY A 492 28.67 -6.67 -16.88
CA GLY A 492 28.08 -7.94 -17.32
C GLY A 492 27.26 -7.79 -18.61
N GLU A 493 26.45 -6.74 -18.74
CA GLU A 493 25.71 -6.44 -19.99
C GLU A 493 26.67 -6.24 -21.18
N MET A 494 27.74 -5.45 -20.98
CA MET A 494 28.72 -5.19 -22.02
C MET A 494 29.46 -6.46 -22.47
N VAL A 495 29.88 -7.30 -21.52
CA VAL A 495 30.53 -8.59 -21.84
C VAL A 495 29.60 -9.51 -22.63
N VAL A 496 28.34 -9.64 -22.21
CA VAL A 496 27.35 -10.47 -22.92
C VAL A 496 27.07 -9.92 -24.33
N ALA A 497 27.00 -8.59 -24.49
CA ALA A 497 26.83 -7.97 -25.81
C ALA A 497 28.04 -8.27 -26.75
N ALA A 498 29.25 -8.26 -26.18
CA ALA A 498 30.49 -8.54 -26.94
C ALA A 498 30.66 -10.02 -27.37
N LEU A 499 29.89 -10.96 -26.80
CA LEU A 499 29.97 -12.39 -27.17
C LEU A 499 29.72 -12.64 -28.68
N SER A 500 28.91 -11.79 -29.32
CA SER A 500 28.60 -11.91 -30.75
C SER A 500 29.79 -11.61 -31.67
N THR A 501 30.79 -10.90 -31.18
CA THR A 501 32.01 -10.49 -31.92
C THR A 501 33.26 -11.20 -31.42
N ALA A 502 33.17 -11.94 -30.30
CA ALA A 502 34.29 -12.69 -29.75
C ALA A 502 34.71 -13.84 -30.70
N THR A 503 36.00 -14.00 -30.90
CA THR A 503 36.58 -15.04 -31.81
C THR A 503 37.44 -16.04 -31.05
N GLU A 504 37.99 -15.66 -29.89
CA GLU A 504 38.87 -16.51 -29.13
C GLU A 504 38.11 -17.25 -28.03
N PRO A 505 38.41 -18.54 -27.78
CA PRO A 505 37.80 -19.29 -26.70
C PRO A 505 38.14 -18.72 -25.33
N PHE A 506 37.15 -18.66 -24.45
CA PHE A 506 37.32 -18.26 -23.04
C PHE A 506 37.90 -19.40 -22.21
N ARG A 507 38.85 -19.11 -21.36
CA ARG A 507 39.49 -20.09 -20.46
C ARG A 507 38.44 -20.77 -19.58
N ARG A 508 38.45 -22.08 -19.51
CA ARG A 508 37.67 -22.84 -18.54
C ARG A 508 38.41 -22.88 -17.19
N LEU A 509 37.72 -22.55 -16.12
CA LEU A 509 38.27 -22.57 -14.75
C LEU A 509 38.13 -23.97 -14.14
N ALA A 510 39.20 -24.46 -13.49
CA ALA A 510 39.11 -25.57 -12.56
C ALA A 510 38.60 -25.04 -11.20
N MET A 511 37.55 -25.66 -10.68
CA MET A 511 36.99 -25.24 -9.38
C MET A 511 37.76 -25.83 -8.19
N ASP A 512 38.56 -26.89 -8.44
CA ASP A 512 39.45 -27.48 -7.42
C ASP A 512 40.53 -26.48 -7.02
N GLY A 513 40.55 -26.09 -5.73
CA GLY A 513 41.53 -25.14 -5.20
C GLY A 513 41.24 -23.67 -5.49
N ALA A 514 40.09 -23.35 -6.10
CA ALA A 514 39.67 -21.96 -6.27
C ALA A 514 39.40 -21.26 -4.90
N GLU A 515 39.86 -20.04 -4.76
CA GLU A 515 39.58 -19.22 -3.58
C GLU A 515 38.13 -18.76 -3.60
N LEU A 516 37.24 -19.50 -2.94
CA LEU A 516 35.83 -19.23 -2.85
C LEU A 516 35.48 -18.55 -1.52
N THR A 517 34.43 -17.75 -1.52
CA THR A 517 33.80 -17.32 -0.27
C THR A 517 33.29 -18.53 0.52
N PRO A 518 33.06 -18.41 1.82
CA PRO A 518 32.48 -19.52 2.63
C PRO A 518 31.15 -20.03 2.06
N ARG A 519 30.31 -19.14 1.50
CA ARG A 519 29.04 -19.51 0.86
C ARG A 519 29.27 -20.17 -0.48
N GLY A 520 30.15 -19.64 -1.31
CA GLY A 520 30.53 -20.24 -2.59
C GLY A 520 31.07 -21.67 -2.42
N ALA A 521 31.93 -21.90 -1.44
CA ALA A 521 32.43 -23.24 -1.12
C ALA A 521 31.30 -24.20 -0.70
N ARG A 522 30.31 -23.70 0.05
CA ARG A 522 29.12 -24.47 0.43
C ARG A 522 28.26 -24.82 -0.78
N TYR A 523 28.01 -23.86 -1.67
CA TYR A 523 27.22 -24.09 -2.89
C TYR A 523 27.92 -25.07 -3.85
N LEU A 524 29.24 -24.97 -3.99
CA LEU A 524 30.03 -25.93 -4.75
C LEU A 524 29.84 -27.36 -4.19
N LYS A 525 29.98 -27.52 -2.89
CA LYS A 525 29.78 -28.82 -2.24
C LYS A 525 28.35 -29.35 -2.42
N LEU A 526 27.34 -28.51 -2.37
CA LEU A 526 25.95 -28.91 -2.63
C LEU A 526 25.77 -29.39 -4.08
N LEU A 527 26.37 -28.70 -5.07
CA LEU A 527 26.36 -29.11 -6.48
C LEU A 527 27.06 -30.46 -6.69
N GLU A 528 28.16 -30.72 -5.96
CA GLU A 528 28.86 -32.02 -5.97
C GLU A 528 27.97 -33.13 -5.38
N ILE A 529 27.30 -32.88 -4.24
CA ILE A 529 26.41 -33.84 -3.58
C ILE A 529 25.23 -34.24 -4.46
N VAL A 530 24.68 -33.28 -5.21
CA VAL A 530 23.56 -33.54 -6.14
C VAL A 530 24.01 -33.97 -7.51
N GLU A 531 25.32 -34.21 -7.70
CA GLU A 531 25.95 -34.66 -8.95
C GLU A 531 25.55 -33.81 -10.15
N GLN A 532 25.42 -32.48 -9.97
CA GLN A 532 25.08 -31.56 -11.06
C GLN A 532 26.34 -31.14 -11.80
N PRO A 533 26.57 -31.62 -13.05
CA PRO A 533 27.71 -31.19 -13.83
C PRO A 533 27.54 -29.74 -14.30
N PHE A 534 28.62 -28.98 -14.21
CA PHE A 534 28.70 -27.61 -14.72
C PHE A 534 30.12 -27.23 -15.09
N GLU A 535 30.27 -26.19 -15.90
CA GLU A 535 31.54 -25.62 -16.29
C GLU A 535 31.51 -24.10 -16.07
N VAL A 536 32.65 -23.56 -15.68
CA VAL A 536 32.84 -22.11 -15.49
C VAL A 536 33.85 -21.61 -16.50
N HIS A 537 33.46 -20.60 -17.26
CA HIS A 537 34.32 -19.95 -18.24
C HIS A 537 34.62 -18.53 -17.81
N ASP A 538 35.89 -18.15 -17.86
CA ASP A 538 36.39 -16.83 -17.48
C ASP A 538 36.26 -15.84 -18.64
N LEU A 539 35.34 -14.91 -18.52
CA LEU A 539 35.05 -13.86 -19.48
C LEU A 539 35.67 -12.51 -19.08
N SER A 540 36.54 -12.47 -18.09
CA SER A 540 37.10 -11.23 -17.54
C SER A 540 38.00 -10.48 -18.52
N GLY A 541 38.66 -11.21 -19.45
CA GLY A 541 39.66 -10.66 -20.37
C GLY A 541 39.25 -9.42 -21.16
N PRO A 542 38.06 -9.33 -21.76
CA PRO A 542 37.64 -8.16 -22.55
C PRO A 542 37.63 -6.85 -21.79
N LEU A 543 37.15 -6.85 -20.54
CA LEU A 543 37.06 -5.65 -19.70
C LEU A 543 38.06 -5.63 -18.54
N GLY A 544 38.70 -6.76 -18.22
CA GLY A 544 39.54 -6.87 -17.02
C GLY A 544 38.75 -6.85 -15.70
N LEU A 545 37.45 -7.14 -15.76
CA LEU A 545 36.56 -7.16 -14.60
C LEU A 545 36.04 -8.61 -14.41
N PRO A 546 36.11 -9.17 -13.17
CA PRO A 546 35.70 -10.53 -12.92
C PRO A 546 34.29 -10.83 -13.44
N THR A 547 34.24 -11.60 -14.53
CA THR A 547 33.00 -12.00 -15.21
C THR A 547 33.07 -13.46 -15.59
N PHE A 548 32.06 -14.24 -15.24
CA PHE A 548 32.05 -15.68 -15.49
C PHE A 548 30.76 -16.13 -16.16
N ALA A 549 30.88 -17.09 -17.08
CA ALA A 549 29.76 -17.85 -17.62
C ALA A 549 29.67 -19.22 -16.94
N PHE A 550 28.51 -19.54 -16.44
CA PHE A 550 28.18 -20.85 -15.87
C PHE A 550 27.36 -21.63 -16.88
N THR A 551 27.86 -22.78 -17.30
CA THR A 551 27.21 -23.67 -18.27
C THR A 551 26.95 -25.04 -17.69
N THR A 552 25.89 -25.69 -18.14
CA THR A 552 25.55 -27.08 -17.82
C THR A 552 25.33 -27.83 -19.13
N PRO A 553 25.18 -29.15 -19.12
CA PRO A 553 24.79 -29.91 -20.32
C PRO A 553 23.45 -29.43 -20.93
N LYS A 554 22.63 -28.71 -20.19
CA LYS A 554 21.34 -28.15 -20.65
C LYS A 554 21.49 -26.75 -21.26
N GLY A 555 22.64 -26.10 -21.14
CA GLY A 555 22.92 -24.77 -21.67
C GLY A 555 23.54 -23.83 -20.64
N THR A 556 23.66 -22.56 -21.02
CA THR A 556 24.19 -21.51 -20.15
C THR A 556 23.13 -21.17 -19.09
N VAL A 557 23.56 -21.16 -17.84
CA VAL A 557 22.70 -20.86 -16.70
C VAL A 557 22.75 -19.37 -16.33
N ALA A 558 23.94 -18.80 -16.30
CA ALA A 558 24.14 -17.42 -15.90
C ALA A 558 25.43 -16.83 -16.46
N TYR A 559 25.40 -15.51 -16.67
CA TYR A 559 26.57 -14.65 -16.70
C TYR A 559 26.55 -13.85 -15.40
N VAL A 560 27.67 -13.80 -14.71
CA VAL A 560 27.81 -13.11 -13.44
C VAL A 560 29.05 -12.25 -13.45
N SER A 561 28.90 -11.01 -12.98
CA SER A 561 29.99 -10.05 -12.85
C SER A 561 29.98 -9.45 -11.46
N ASP A 562 31.14 -9.22 -10.90
CA ASP A 562 31.35 -8.47 -9.67
C ASP A 562 32.74 -7.85 -9.69
N LEU A 563 32.99 -6.86 -8.80
CA LEU A 563 34.31 -6.31 -8.58
C LEU A 563 35.22 -7.33 -7.87
N ASP A 564 34.62 -8.24 -7.10
CA ASP A 564 35.28 -9.34 -6.41
C ASP A 564 35.01 -10.67 -7.12
N ALA A 565 36.08 -11.37 -7.51
CA ALA A 565 35.98 -12.64 -8.22
C ALA A 565 35.30 -13.75 -7.40
N GLY A 566 35.57 -13.81 -6.10
CA GLY A 566 34.95 -14.78 -5.20
C GLY A 566 33.46 -14.57 -5.07
N VAL A 567 33.02 -13.30 -4.99
CA VAL A 567 31.59 -12.93 -4.96
C VAL A 567 30.91 -13.23 -6.30
N ALA A 568 31.57 -12.97 -7.43
CA ALA A 568 31.03 -13.31 -8.73
C ALA A 568 30.83 -14.83 -8.88
N LEU A 569 31.81 -15.65 -8.43
CA LEU A 569 31.69 -17.10 -8.44
C LEU A 569 30.57 -17.59 -7.51
N GLU A 570 30.45 -17.03 -6.30
CA GLU A 570 29.36 -17.35 -5.38
C GLU A 570 27.99 -17.16 -6.05
N LYS A 571 27.76 -16.00 -6.69
CA LYS A 571 26.51 -15.71 -7.45
C LYS A 571 26.23 -16.73 -8.56
N GLY A 572 27.28 -17.18 -9.24
CA GLY A 572 27.13 -18.15 -10.33
C GLY A 572 26.83 -19.57 -9.83
N LEU A 573 27.51 -20.00 -8.76
CA LEU A 573 27.26 -21.29 -8.10
C LEU A 573 25.84 -21.33 -7.51
N GLU A 574 25.42 -20.26 -6.86
CA GLU A 574 24.06 -20.11 -6.32
C GLU A 574 23.00 -20.24 -7.43
N ARG A 575 23.16 -19.53 -8.56
CA ARG A 575 22.25 -19.63 -9.70
C ARG A 575 22.26 -21.02 -10.35
N THR A 576 23.41 -21.70 -10.38
CA THR A 576 23.52 -23.07 -10.89
C THR A 576 22.77 -24.05 -9.99
N LEU A 577 22.88 -23.89 -8.68
CA LEU A 577 22.14 -24.68 -7.70
C LEU A 577 20.63 -24.44 -7.78
N LEU A 578 20.21 -23.18 -7.94
CA LEU A 578 18.80 -22.82 -8.14
C LEU A 578 18.25 -23.44 -9.44
N ALA A 579 19.03 -23.39 -10.53
CA ALA A 579 18.64 -24.01 -11.80
C ALA A 579 18.52 -25.54 -11.69
N TYR A 580 19.36 -26.18 -10.89
CA TYR A 580 19.21 -27.60 -10.55
C TYR A 580 17.90 -27.85 -9.79
N GLN A 581 17.69 -27.14 -8.69
CA GLN A 581 16.52 -27.28 -7.82
C GLN A 581 15.21 -27.10 -8.59
N SER A 582 15.09 -26.02 -9.38
CA SER A 582 13.94 -25.73 -10.22
C SER A 582 13.62 -26.88 -11.19
N ARG A 583 14.65 -27.47 -11.82
CA ARG A 583 14.48 -28.61 -12.73
C ARG A 583 14.12 -29.90 -12.01
N ALA A 584 14.80 -30.19 -10.88
CA ALA A 584 14.54 -31.40 -10.10
C ALA A 584 13.13 -31.43 -9.55
N ALA A 585 12.61 -30.28 -9.12
CA ALA A 585 11.25 -30.11 -8.65
C ALA A 585 10.21 -29.96 -9.78
N ASN A 586 10.63 -29.84 -11.04
CA ASN A 586 9.77 -29.48 -12.16
C ASN A 586 8.97 -28.18 -11.95
N GLN A 587 9.62 -27.17 -11.37
CA GLN A 587 9.05 -25.86 -11.04
C GLN A 587 9.81 -24.74 -11.76
N PRO A 588 9.58 -24.53 -13.06
CA PRO A 588 10.31 -23.55 -13.87
C PRO A 588 10.05 -22.09 -13.49
N ALA A 589 9.03 -21.81 -12.68
CA ALA A 589 8.65 -20.47 -12.30
C ALA A 589 9.78 -19.69 -11.61
N TYR A 590 10.54 -20.33 -10.73
CA TYR A 590 11.67 -19.72 -10.02
C TYR A 590 13.05 -20.07 -10.63
N ALA A 591 13.10 -20.65 -11.83
CA ALA A 591 14.37 -20.87 -12.52
C ALA A 591 15.10 -19.52 -12.72
N PRO A 592 16.44 -19.51 -12.71
CA PRO A 592 17.19 -18.31 -13.10
C PRO A 592 16.72 -17.79 -14.46
N PRO A 593 16.71 -16.46 -14.68
CA PRO A 593 16.32 -15.88 -15.95
C PRO A 593 17.08 -16.48 -17.11
N SER A 594 16.40 -16.76 -18.22
CA SER A 594 17.04 -17.26 -19.44
C SER A 594 18.07 -16.26 -19.97
N VAL A 595 19.26 -16.74 -20.25
CA VAL A 595 20.37 -15.96 -20.83
C VAL A 595 20.79 -16.50 -22.20
N PRO A 596 21.42 -15.68 -23.05
CA PRO A 596 21.99 -16.16 -24.32
C PRO A 596 22.97 -17.31 -24.07
N GLY A 597 22.94 -18.30 -24.93
CA GLY A 597 23.89 -19.42 -24.84
C GLY A 597 25.32 -18.98 -25.12
N LEU A 598 26.29 -19.45 -24.33
CA LEU A 598 27.72 -19.29 -24.69
C LEU A 598 28.00 -20.13 -25.94
N PRO A 599 28.45 -19.54 -27.08
CA PRO A 599 28.73 -20.26 -28.30
C PRO A 599 29.78 -21.37 -28.11
N ALA A 600 29.62 -22.51 -28.76
CA ALA A 600 30.49 -23.66 -28.56
C ALA A 600 31.96 -23.36 -28.95
N ASN A 601 32.19 -22.54 -29.99
CA ASN A 601 33.51 -22.11 -30.41
C ASN A 601 34.23 -21.18 -29.41
N LEU A 602 33.47 -20.61 -28.43
CA LEU A 602 34.01 -19.76 -27.37
C LEU A 602 34.25 -20.53 -26.06
N ARG A 603 33.92 -21.82 -26.01
CA ARG A 603 34.18 -22.67 -24.86
C ARG A 603 35.60 -23.23 -24.95
N GLY A 604 36.50 -22.71 -24.10
CA GLY A 604 37.87 -23.20 -24.01
C GLY A 604 37.97 -24.50 -23.21
N GLU A 605 39.09 -25.18 -23.37
CA GLU A 605 39.46 -26.36 -22.61
C GLU A 605 40.24 -25.97 -21.35
N ILE A 606 40.32 -26.88 -20.36
CA ILE A 606 41.24 -26.74 -19.23
C ILE A 606 42.63 -27.03 -19.79
N THR A 607 43.54 -26.05 -19.77
CA THR A 607 44.94 -26.27 -20.13
C THR A 607 45.70 -26.74 -18.91
N GLU A 608 46.33 -27.93 -18.99
CA GLU A 608 47.13 -28.52 -17.91
C GLU A 608 48.35 -27.68 -17.47
N THR A 609 48.69 -26.63 -18.25
CA THR A 609 49.83 -25.75 -17.98
C THR A 609 49.57 -24.68 -16.93
N ASP A 610 48.34 -24.39 -16.60
CA ASP A 610 47.98 -23.42 -15.55
C ASP A 610 47.58 -24.13 -14.26
N GLY A 611 48.55 -24.76 -13.63
CA GLY A 611 48.43 -25.59 -12.44
C GLY A 611 48.05 -24.85 -11.13
N THR A 612 47.26 -23.85 -11.21
CA THR A 612 46.51 -23.29 -10.07
C THR A 612 45.27 -22.62 -10.65
N GLY A 613 44.11 -22.91 -10.12
CA GLY A 613 42.87 -22.19 -10.44
C GLY A 613 42.92 -20.72 -9.99
N ALA A 614 43.95 -20.01 -10.44
CA ALA A 614 44.11 -18.59 -10.14
C ALA A 614 42.93 -17.83 -10.74
N LEU A 615 42.14 -17.24 -9.86
CA LEU A 615 41.06 -16.36 -10.21
C LEU A 615 41.62 -15.05 -10.77
N PRO A 616 40.86 -14.32 -11.61
CA PRO A 616 41.20 -12.93 -11.92
C PRO A 616 41.24 -12.13 -10.64
N ASP A 617 42.14 -11.14 -10.60
CA ASP A 617 42.25 -10.26 -9.44
C ASP A 617 40.93 -9.47 -9.22
N SER A 618 40.56 -9.25 -7.98
CA SER A 618 39.48 -8.32 -7.65
C SER A 618 39.90 -6.91 -8.03
N VAL A 619 38.96 -6.09 -8.52
CA VAL A 619 39.22 -4.75 -9.04
C VAL A 619 38.58 -3.68 -8.18
N SER A 620 39.23 -2.50 -8.12
CA SER A 620 38.62 -1.33 -7.50
C SER A 620 37.50 -0.75 -8.38
N LEU A 621 36.67 0.12 -7.78
CA LEU A 621 35.62 0.78 -8.53
C LEU A 621 36.19 1.69 -9.64
N GLU A 622 37.33 2.35 -9.37
CA GLU A 622 38.06 3.18 -10.34
C GLU A 622 38.55 2.36 -11.53
N GLU A 623 39.12 1.18 -11.31
CA GLU A 623 39.57 0.28 -12.36
C GLU A 623 38.41 -0.24 -13.19
N ALA A 624 37.28 -0.58 -12.54
CA ALA A 624 36.07 -1.02 -13.23
C ALA A 624 35.50 0.10 -14.13
N VAL A 625 35.41 1.33 -13.63
CA VAL A 625 34.96 2.48 -14.42
C VAL A 625 35.93 2.77 -15.58
N ALA A 626 37.24 2.73 -15.34
CA ALA A 626 38.24 2.89 -16.40
C ALA A 626 38.11 1.82 -17.50
N ALA A 627 37.78 0.58 -17.12
CA ALA A 627 37.54 -0.50 -18.05
C ALA A 627 36.30 -0.26 -18.94
N LEU A 628 35.19 0.20 -18.33
CA LEU A 628 33.94 0.51 -19.05
C LEU A 628 34.06 1.74 -19.97
N THR A 629 35.01 2.64 -19.69
CA THR A 629 35.21 3.92 -20.42
C THR A 629 36.47 3.93 -21.32
N ARG A 630 37.02 2.77 -21.67
CA ARG A 630 38.23 2.67 -22.51
C ARG A 630 38.16 3.41 -23.86
N GLU A 631 36.96 3.53 -24.41
CA GLU A 631 36.69 4.29 -25.64
C GLU A 631 36.41 5.79 -25.38
N GLY A 632 36.59 6.25 -24.15
CA GLY A 632 36.21 7.58 -23.68
C GLY A 632 34.79 7.62 -23.13
N GLY A 633 34.52 8.57 -22.26
CA GLY A 633 33.20 8.75 -21.65
C GLY A 633 33.23 8.73 -20.13
N ARG A 634 32.05 8.60 -19.54
CA ARG A 634 31.81 8.58 -18.09
C ARG A 634 30.82 7.48 -17.74
N VAL A 635 30.94 6.90 -16.55
CA VAL A 635 29.91 6.03 -15.98
C VAL A 635 29.07 6.86 -15.03
N VAL A 636 27.77 6.92 -15.28
CA VAL A 636 26.82 7.71 -14.50
C VAL A 636 25.84 6.77 -13.80
N ALA A 637 25.76 6.85 -12.49
CA ALA A 637 24.78 6.14 -11.68
C ALA A 637 23.49 6.97 -11.59
N VAL A 638 22.42 6.53 -12.25
CA VAL A 638 21.13 7.22 -12.30
C VAL A 638 20.15 6.54 -11.35
N PRO A 639 19.61 7.27 -10.36
CA PRO A 639 18.57 6.73 -9.48
C PRO A 639 17.29 6.39 -10.24
N LEU A 640 16.68 5.24 -9.93
CA LEU A 640 15.37 4.85 -10.45
C LEU A 640 14.28 5.24 -9.43
N ASP A 641 14.14 6.54 -9.19
CA ASP A 641 13.34 7.14 -8.12
C ASP A 641 12.05 7.81 -8.63
N HIS A 642 11.47 7.30 -9.71
CA HIS A 642 10.26 7.85 -10.30
C HIS A 642 9.01 7.65 -9.41
N ASP A 643 9.04 6.71 -8.46
CA ASP A 643 8.05 6.59 -7.39
C ASP A 643 8.64 7.13 -6.08
N PRO A 644 8.24 8.34 -5.63
CA PRO A 644 8.82 8.97 -4.44
C PRO A 644 8.49 8.25 -3.13
N PHE A 645 7.44 7.42 -3.11
CA PHE A 645 7.08 6.63 -1.93
C PHE A 645 7.99 5.41 -1.82
N LEU A 646 8.25 4.73 -2.93
CA LEU A 646 9.19 3.61 -2.95
C LEU A 646 10.64 4.06 -2.79
N ALA A 647 10.99 5.25 -3.28
CA ALA A 647 12.31 5.83 -3.03
C ALA A 647 12.57 6.08 -1.53
N ARG A 648 11.55 6.22 -0.69
CA ARG A 648 11.69 6.25 0.78
C ARG A 648 11.86 4.86 1.39
N THR A 649 11.25 3.85 0.77
CA THR A 649 11.34 2.46 1.22
C THR A 649 12.71 1.88 0.86
N CYS A 650 13.14 2.03 -0.39
CA CYS A 650 14.43 1.59 -0.93
C CYS A 650 15.08 2.75 -1.71
N PRO A 651 15.83 3.64 -1.03
CA PRO A 651 16.35 4.86 -1.65
C PRO A 651 17.44 4.61 -2.68
N PHE A 652 18.14 3.49 -2.58
CA PHE A 652 19.35 3.21 -3.36
C PHE A 652 19.10 2.18 -4.46
N VAL A 653 18.13 2.44 -5.34
CA VAL A 653 17.94 1.67 -6.59
C VAL A 653 18.48 2.49 -7.74
N VAL A 654 19.50 1.97 -8.44
CA VAL A 654 20.23 2.73 -9.45
C VAL A 654 20.47 1.90 -10.71
N ARG A 655 20.69 2.59 -11.82
CA ARG A 655 21.26 2.05 -13.06
C ARG A 655 22.54 2.78 -13.40
N ALA A 656 23.59 2.03 -13.74
CA ALA A 656 24.81 2.60 -14.33
C ALA A 656 24.67 2.68 -15.86
N VAL A 657 24.98 3.85 -16.42
CA VAL A 657 24.94 4.13 -17.85
C VAL A 657 26.29 4.66 -18.28
N VAL A 658 26.85 4.12 -19.37
CA VAL A 658 28.06 4.66 -20.00
C VAL A 658 27.66 5.78 -20.96
N VAL A 659 28.13 6.99 -20.70
CA VAL A 659 27.85 8.18 -21.52
C VAL A 659 29.12 8.54 -22.27
N HIS A 660 29.06 8.48 -23.58
CA HIS A 660 30.15 8.96 -24.46
C HIS A 660 30.01 10.47 -24.63
N GLY A 661 31.13 11.19 -24.54
CA GLY A 661 31.18 12.65 -24.60
C GLY A 661 30.95 13.21 -25.99
#